data_6c7d60000a39ca8824d30132d15d53f6
#
_entry.id   6c7d60000a39ca8824d30132d15d53f6
#
_cell.length_a   1.000
_cell.length_b   1.000
_cell.length_c   1.000
_cell.angle_alpha   90.00
_cell.angle_beta   90.00
_cell.angle_gamma   90.00
#
_symmetry.space_group_name_H-M   'P 1'
#
loop_
_entity.id
_entity.type
_entity.pdbx_description
1 polymer ?
#
loop_
_entity_poly.entity_id
_entity_poly.type
_entity_poly.pdbx_seq_one_letter_code
_entity_poly.pdbx_strand_id
1 'polypeptide(L)'
;MIDLALPRPARFAGRVFVAVALAVPLVAHALPGYDDVRRNWRSSDWVLLARDGTPLQRTRIDLTERRGDWVSLADVSPAFREAIVVSEDKRFYEHSGVDWRGIAGAAWGNLWNERTRGASTVTMQLAGLLSDSPRRSGQRSLPQKATQAVNALWLERSWRKDQILEAYLNLVPFRGETIGLGALSQVLFGKAPSGLDAREAAIAAALVRAPNAAPAKIAERACRILRDMQAAQACASLDGYVQLVTARPANAVRDDDGAALAPHFARRIAAEVKPAAGAQIRTTLDAPLQRFARDTLMRALTELNAPAHRRNVQDGAVVVIDNATGEIRAWVGSSGALSSARDVDAVLAPRQAGSTLKPFLYAQAIDEKRLTAASLLDDAPINLAAGGGLYIPQNYDKDFKGWVSVRSALGGSLNVPAVRTLVLVTPHRFARTLTALGLPLAQEGDYYGFSLALGSADVTLLSLTNAYRALANGGVARKVVDLPATAPTPASGASALARDAGTRVFSEAASFVVTDILSDNNARVRTFGFDNPLATRFFSAVKTGTSKDMRDNWTMGFTSRYTVGVWVGNADGSPMWDVSGVTGASPVWSAVVGYLHRDLPSRAPRAPAGVETRRIAFERDIEPARNEWFIAGTAVDTIRLAAPVTPGKDGARAPLTIGAPTDGTIFAIDPDIPPKNQRIWFERSAGRATKFAWRLDDKVIGRADRVAWLPWPGRHRLELVDARGNVADAIGFEVRGAFAKPAARKP
;
A
#
# COMPACT_ATOMS: atom_id res chain seq x y z
N MET A 1 106.00 12.70 -27.56
CA MET A 1 106.40 12.71 -26.16
C MET A 1 105.30 13.49 -25.39
N ILE A 2 104.28 12.90 -24.98
CA ILE A 2 103.40 13.33 -23.89
C ILE A 2 102.55 12.12 -23.54
N ASP A 3 102.78 11.60 -22.34
CA ASP A 3 102.02 10.52 -21.72
C ASP A 3 100.62 10.94 -21.43
N LEU A 4 99.66 10.15 -21.84
CA LEU A 4 98.24 10.27 -21.48
C LEU A 4 97.82 9.03 -20.70
N ALA A 5 97.85 9.19 -19.38
CA ALA A 5 97.28 8.19 -18.44
C ALA A 5 95.73 8.23 -18.43
N LEU A 6 95.17 7.10 -18.74
CA LEU A 6 93.69 6.88 -18.59
C LEU A 6 93.33 6.61 -17.14
N PRO A 7 92.23 7.22 -16.55
CA PRO A 7 91.76 6.87 -15.20
C PRO A 7 90.82 5.68 -15.26
N ARG A 8 90.93 4.82 -14.27
CA ARG A 8 90.12 3.63 -14.02
C ARG A 8 88.71 4.00 -13.59
N PRO A 9 87.61 3.40 -14.12
CA PRO A 9 86.30 3.57 -13.67
C PRO A 9 85.89 2.43 -12.68
N ALA A 10 85.96 2.63 -11.40
CA ALA A 10 85.32 1.75 -10.43
C ALA A 10 85.26 2.42 -9.04
N ARG A 11 84.18 3.13 -8.74
CA ARG A 11 83.74 3.42 -7.35
C ARG A 11 82.57 4.40 -7.24
N PHE A 12 81.81 4.69 -8.31
CA PHE A 12 80.68 5.63 -8.27
C PHE A 12 79.26 4.98 -8.26
N ALA A 13 79.17 3.67 -8.58
CA ALA A 13 77.85 3.01 -8.68
C ALA A 13 77.18 2.65 -7.33
N GLY A 14 77.94 2.62 -6.22
CA GLY A 14 77.46 2.21 -4.91
C GLY A 14 76.83 3.34 -4.06
N ARG A 15 77.08 4.61 -4.37
CA ARG A 15 76.63 5.74 -3.56
C ARG A 15 75.37 6.43 -4.08
N VAL A 16 74.99 6.22 -5.34
CA VAL A 16 73.72 6.79 -5.91
C VAL A 16 72.52 5.98 -5.51
N PHE A 17 72.65 4.68 -5.25
CA PHE A 17 71.48 3.84 -4.80
C PHE A 17 71.08 4.06 -3.36
N VAL A 18 71.98 4.54 -2.47
CA VAL A 18 71.62 4.83 -1.04
C VAL A 18 71.10 6.25 -0.89
N ALA A 19 71.44 7.18 -1.77
CA ALA A 19 70.97 8.58 -1.66
C ALA A 19 69.54 8.81 -2.22
N VAL A 20 69.05 7.97 -3.15
CA VAL A 20 67.69 8.05 -3.70
C VAL A 20 66.67 7.44 -2.72
N ALA A 21 67.08 6.56 -1.80
CA ALA A 21 66.24 5.98 -0.77
C ALA A 21 65.95 6.92 0.42
N LEU A 22 66.66 8.04 0.57
CA LEU A 22 66.56 8.96 1.72
C LEU A 22 65.87 10.31 1.43
N ALA A 23 65.42 10.55 0.19
CA ALA A 23 64.84 11.84 -0.21
C ALA A 23 63.38 11.76 -0.70
N VAL A 24 62.67 10.68 -0.42
CA VAL A 24 61.23 10.70 -0.53
C VAL A 24 60.69 11.19 0.81
N PRO A 25 60.06 12.39 0.89
CA PRO A 25 59.35 12.77 2.12
C PRO A 25 58.28 11.70 2.36
N LEU A 26 58.50 10.85 3.38
CA LEU A 26 57.50 9.97 3.92
C LEU A 26 56.40 10.83 4.54
N VAL A 27 55.54 11.40 3.72
CA VAL A 27 54.17 11.71 4.15
C VAL A 27 53.49 10.36 4.19
N ALA A 28 53.77 9.58 5.23
CA ALA A 28 53.00 8.43 5.61
C ALA A 28 51.65 8.97 6.05
N HIS A 29 50.69 9.10 5.14
CA HIS A 29 49.29 9.15 5.53
C HIS A 29 49.05 7.83 6.22
N ALA A 30 48.80 7.87 7.51
CA ALA A 30 48.49 6.69 8.29
C ALA A 30 47.26 6.04 7.66
N LEU A 31 47.42 4.87 7.06
CA LEU A 31 46.29 4.11 6.51
C LEU A 31 45.35 3.76 7.66
N PRO A 32 44.01 3.80 7.41
CA PRO A 32 43.02 3.49 8.44
C PRO A 32 43.23 2.06 8.95
N GLY A 33 42.81 1.82 10.22
CA GLY A 33 42.76 0.48 10.77
C GLY A 33 41.67 -0.37 10.11
N TYR A 34 41.79 -1.70 10.14
CA TYR A 34 40.79 -2.61 9.57
C TYR A 34 39.37 -2.33 10.12
N ASP A 35 39.25 -2.17 11.43
CA ASP A 35 37.97 -1.90 12.08
C ASP A 35 37.38 -0.53 11.67
N ASP A 36 38.25 0.45 11.36
CA ASP A 36 37.80 1.76 10.89
C ASP A 36 37.23 1.66 9.46
N VAL A 37 37.91 0.92 8.59
CA VAL A 37 37.44 0.67 7.22
C VAL A 37 36.08 -0.02 7.26
N ARG A 38 35.94 -1.05 8.08
CA ARG A 38 34.69 -1.79 8.25
C ARG A 38 33.57 -0.94 8.85
N ARG A 39 33.84 -0.14 9.89
CA ARG A 39 32.88 0.75 10.52
C ARG A 39 32.41 1.87 9.58
N ASN A 40 33.30 2.36 8.72
CA ASN A 40 33.00 3.43 7.78
C ASN A 40 32.37 2.94 6.47
N TRP A 41 32.32 1.62 6.25
CA TRP A 41 31.65 1.07 5.08
C TRP A 41 30.15 1.42 5.09
N ARG A 42 29.63 1.84 3.94
CA ARG A 42 28.22 2.12 3.75
C ARG A 42 27.74 1.43 2.49
N SER A 43 26.67 0.67 2.59
CA SER A 43 25.92 0.15 1.45
C SER A 43 25.32 1.31 0.65
N SER A 44 25.20 1.16 -0.66
CA SER A 44 24.50 2.14 -1.52
C SER A 44 22.98 2.14 -1.27
N ASP A 45 22.49 1.13 -0.57
CA ASP A 45 21.08 0.95 -0.24
C ASP A 45 20.80 1.45 1.18
N TRP A 46 19.56 1.82 1.43
CA TRP A 46 19.01 1.82 2.78
C TRP A 46 18.05 0.64 2.93
N VAL A 47 17.82 0.22 4.15
CA VAL A 47 17.00 -0.97 4.45
C VAL A 47 15.85 -0.61 5.37
N LEU A 48 14.64 -0.92 4.93
CA LEU A 48 13.44 -0.89 5.76
C LEU A 48 13.38 -2.21 6.55
N LEU A 49 13.27 -2.10 7.85
CA LEU A 49 13.18 -3.25 8.76
C LEU A 49 11.78 -3.33 9.37
N ALA A 50 11.30 -4.55 9.55
CA ALA A 50 10.15 -4.84 10.38
C ALA A 50 10.44 -4.54 11.86
N ARG A 51 9.41 -4.65 12.68
CA ARG A 51 9.49 -4.42 14.12
C ARG A 51 10.46 -5.36 14.86
N ASP A 52 10.68 -6.54 14.32
CA ASP A 52 11.60 -7.57 14.84
C ASP A 52 13.03 -7.45 14.26
N GLY A 53 13.24 -6.52 13.31
CA GLY A 53 14.51 -6.34 12.62
C GLY A 53 14.63 -7.12 11.31
N THR A 54 13.62 -7.89 10.91
CA THR A 54 13.60 -8.59 9.61
C THR A 54 13.61 -7.57 8.45
N PRO A 55 14.50 -7.70 7.44
CA PRO A 55 14.48 -6.83 6.28
C PRO A 55 13.18 -6.98 5.46
N LEU A 56 12.54 -5.86 5.16
CA LEU A 56 11.31 -5.78 4.36
C LEU A 56 11.54 -5.25 2.96
N GLN A 57 12.44 -4.29 2.84
CA GLN A 57 12.72 -3.62 1.57
C GLN A 57 14.12 -3.04 1.58
N ARG A 58 14.84 -3.21 0.47
CA ARG A 58 16.07 -2.51 0.16
C ARG A 58 15.80 -1.51 -0.95
N THR A 59 16.32 -0.31 -0.81
CA THR A 59 16.15 0.72 -1.83
C THR A 59 17.45 1.45 -2.02
N ARG A 60 17.94 1.47 -3.26
CA ARG A 60 19.18 2.14 -3.61
C ARG A 60 19.03 3.65 -3.59
N ILE A 61 19.96 4.35 -2.93
CA ILE A 61 20.02 5.82 -2.87
C ILE A 61 21.26 6.34 -3.63
N ASP A 62 22.41 5.72 -3.42
CA ASP A 62 23.61 6.12 -4.17
C ASP A 62 23.57 5.47 -5.56
N LEU A 63 23.31 6.29 -6.57
CA LEU A 63 23.23 5.87 -7.97
C LEU A 63 24.58 5.94 -8.68
N THR A 64 25.62 6.48 -8.05
CA THR A 64 26.97 6.59 -8.63
C THR A 64 27.79 5.31 -8.43
N GLU A 65 27.60 4.64 -7.29
CA GLU A 65 28.25 3.40 -6.93
C GLU A 65 27.24 2.39 -6.42
N ARG A 66 27.46 1.12 -6.73
CA ARG A 66 26.66 0.02 -6.22
C ARG A 66 27.49 -0.79 -5.22
N ARG A 67 27.27 -0.56 -3.95
CA ARG A 67 27.88 -1.26 -2.82
C ARG A 67 26.83 -2.06 -2.08
N GLY A 68 27.10 -3.36 -1.87
CA GLY A 68 26.28 -4.19 -0.96
C GLY A 68 26.67 -4.01 0.51
N ASP A 69 26.09 -4.82 1.38
CA ASP A 69 26.52 -4.91 2.75
C ASP A 69 27.97 -5.43 2.82
N TRP A 70 28.67 -5.15 3.95
CA TRP A 70 29.99 -5.73 4.19
C TRP A 70 29.88 -7.23 4.29
N VAL A 71 30.67 -7.95 3.48
CA VAL A 71 30.74 -9.41 3.46
C VAL A 71 31.92 -9.86 4.30
N SER A 72 31.67 -10.64 5.36
CA SER A 72 32.76 -11.24 6.13
C SER A 72 33.43 -12.35 5.33
N LEU A 73 34.72 -12.59 5.55
CA LEU A 73 35.43 -13.65 4.82
C LEU A 73 34.84 -15.04 5.07
N ALA A 74 34.21 -15.26 6.24
CA ALA A 74 33.52 -16.50 6.56
C ALA A 74 32.30 -16.74 5.66
N ASP A 75 31.63 -15.66 5.20
CA ASP A 75 30.47 -15.70 4.31
C ASP A 75 30.81 -15.72 2.83
N VAL A 76 32.10 -15.85 2.47
CA VAL A 76 32.57 -15.99 1.09
C VAL A 76 32.78 -17.47 0.78
N SER A 77 32.28 -17.91 -0.38
CA SER A 77 32.43 -19.30 -0.81
C SER A 77 33.91 -19.73 -0.85
N PRO A 78 34.26 -20.95 -0.47
CA PRO A 78 35.63 -21.47 -0.58
C PRO A 78 36.16 -21.38 -2.01
N ALA A 79 35.30 -21.68 -3.00
CA ALA A 79 35.67 -21.59 -4.41
C ALA A 79 36.07 -20.17 -4.83
N PHE A 80 35.42 -19.12 -4.31
CA PHE A 80 35.79 -17.75 -4.65
C PHE A 80 37.06 -17.31 -3.94
N ARG A 81 37.27 -17.71 -2.66
CA ARG A 81 38.55 -17.43 -1.97
C ARG A 81 39.73 -18.04 -2.70
N GLU A 82 39.60 -19.26 -3.20
CA GLU A 82 40.62 -19.92 -4.01
C GLU A 82 40.80 -19.20 -5.35
N ALA A 83 39.72 -18.93 -6.10
CA ALA A 83 39.77 -18.30 -7.42
C ALA A 83 40.48 -16.94 -7.40
N ILE A 84 40.20 -16.10 -6.39
CA ILE A 84 40.80 -14.77 -6.28
C ILE A 84 42.30 -14.83 -5.96
N VAL A 85 42.71 -15.74 -5.06
CA VAL A 85 44.13 -15.95 -4.72
C VAL A 85 44.89 -16.49 -5.93
N VAL A 86 44.34 -17.50 -6.60
CA VAL A 86 44.97 -18.08 -7.81
C VAL A 86 45.06 -17.06 -8.95
N SER A 87 44.03 -16.18 -9.11
CA SER A 87 44.00 -15.16 -10.16
C SER A 87 44.94 -14.00 -9.91
N GLU A 88 44.92 -13.44 -8.69
CA GLU A 88 45.57 -12.15 -8.39
C GLU A 88 46.90 -12.32 -7.68
N ASP A 89 47.07 -13.32 -6.81
CA ASP A 89 48.24 -13.45 -5.94
C ASP A 89 48.45 -14.87 -5.43
N LYS A 90 49.00 -15.76 -6.27
CA LYS A 90 49.15 -17.20 -5.96
C LYS A 90 49.88 -17.50 -4.64
N ARG A 91 50.72 -16.59 -4.17
CA ARG A 91 51.53 -16.73 -2.95
C ARG A 91 51.07 -15.76 -1.85
N PHE A 92 49.84 -15.31 -1.91
CA PHE A 92 49.29 -14.33 -0.97
C PHE A 92 49.60 -14.64 0.49
N TYR A 93 49.50 -15.89 0.89
CA TYR A 93 49.72 -16.33 2.27
C TYR A 93 51.24 -16.53 2.61
N GLU A 94 52.13 -16.45 1.62
CA GLU A 94 53.56 -16.76 1.79
C GLU A 94 54.48 -15.52 1.89
N HIS A 95 53.99 -14.34 1.45
CA HIS A 95 54.77 -13.12 1.46
C HIS A 95 54.22 -12.07 2.42
N SER A 96 55.01 -11.05 2.78
CA SER A 96 54.64 -9.97 3.71
C SER A 96 54.35 -8.67 2.92
N GLY A 97 53.29 -8.68 2.07
CA GLY A 97 52.79 -7.52 1.34
C GLY A 97 53.35 -7.34 -0.08
N VAL A 98 54.59 -7.68 -0.31
CA VAL A 98 55.27 -7.62 -1.62
C VAL A 98 55.88 -8.98 -1.94
N ASP A 99 55.49 -9.54 -3.08
CA ASP A 99 56.07 -10.78 -3.58
C ASP A 99 57.42 -10.55 -4.30
N TRP A 100 58.51 -10.45 -3.53
CA TRP A 100 59.85 -10.23 -4.09
C TRP A 100 60.31 -11.33 -5.04
N ARG A 101 59.89 -12.58 -4.81
CA ARG A 101 60.21 -13.72 -5.70
C ARG A 101 59.46 -13.58 -7.02
N GLY A 102 58.17 -13.15 -6.99
CA GLY A 102 57.39 -12.86 -8.19
C GLY A 102 57.94 -11.68 -8.99
N ILE A 103 58.39 -10.63 -8.31
CA ILE A 103 59.03 -9.47 -8.95
C ILE A 103 60.33 -9.89 -9.64
N ALA A 104 61.21 -10.66 -8.97
CA ALA A 104 62.47 -11.13 -9.56
C ALA A 104 62.22 -12.06 -10.77
N GLY A 105 61.24 -12.98 -10.69
CA GLY A 105 60.83 -13.83 -11.79
C GLY A 105 60.25 -13.05 -12.98
N ALA A 106 59.44 -12.01 -12.70
CA ALA A 106 58.91 -11.14 -13.73
C ALA A 106 60.00 -10.30 -14.42
N ALA A 107 60.95 -9.77 -13.65
CA ALA A 107 62.10 -9.05 -14.20
C ALA A 107 62.97 -9.94 -15.09
N TRP A 108 63.19 -11.20 -14.67
CA TRP A 108 63.97 -12.19 -15.47
C TRP A 108 63.23 -12.56 -16.76
N GLY A 109 61.90 -12.84 -16.72
CA GLY A 109 61.08 -13.15 -17.90
C GLY A 109 60.98 -11.99 -18.89
N ASN A 110 60.93 -10.73 -18.42
CA ASN A 110 60.97 -9.55 -19.31
C ASN A 110 62.26 -9.39 -20.10
N LEU A 111 63.38 -9.90 -19.58
CA LEU A 111 64.65 -9.95 -20.30
C LEU A 111 64.60 -10.91 -21.50
N TRP A 112 63.73 -11.90 -21.50
CA TRP A 112 63.56 -12.92 -22.54
C TRP A 112 62.34 -12.73 -23.40
N ASN A 113 61.71 -11.54 -23.41
CA ASN A 113 60.58 -11.15 -24.23
C ASN A 113 59.28 -11.96 -24.00
N GLU A 114 59.19 -12.64 -22.87
CA GLU A 114 57.93 -13.26 -22.42
C GLU A 114 57.06 -12.22 -21.68
N ARG A 115 55.84 -12.04 -22.15
CA ARG A 115 54.83 -11.17 -21.44
C ARG A 115 54.56 -11.73 -20.04
N THR A 116 55.30 -11.22 -19.05
CA THR A 116 55.19 -11.66 -17.67
C THR A 116 53.93 -11.13 -16.99
N ARG A 117 53.40 -11.93 -16.08
CA ARG A 117 52.26 -11.62 -15.22
C ARG A 117 52.56 -10.38 -14.36
N GLY A 118 51.52 -9.58 -14.03
CA GLY A 118 51.68 -8.40 -13.19
C GLY A 118 52.24 -8.73 -11.79
N ALA A 119 53.24 -7.97 -11.37
CA ALA A 119 53.94 -8.13 -10.10
C ALA A 119 53.20 -7.45 -8.89
N SER A 120 51.93 -7.11 -9.01
CA SER A 120 51.17 -6.44 -7.95
C SER A 120 50.39 -7.48 -7.11
N THR A 121 50.62 -7.49 -5.80
CA THR A 121 49.95 -8.36 -4.84
C THR A 121 48.57 -7.84 -4.48
N VAL A 122 47.72 -8.69 -3.89
CA VAL A 122 46.40 -8.30 -3.31
C VAL A 122 46.57 -7.16 -2.27
N THR A 123 47.61 -7.26 -1.41
CA THR A 123 47.91 -6.22 -0.41
C THR A 123 48.28 -4.88 -1.04
N MET A 124 49.07 -4.88 -2.12
CA MET A 124 49.40 -3.66 -2.87
C MET A 124 48.16 -3.04 -3.52
N GLN A 125 47.26 -3.87 -4.05
CA GLN A 125 46.03 -3.40 -4.65
C GLN A 125 45.12 -2.77 -3.56
N LEU A 126 44.97 -3.43 -2.40
CA LEU A 126 44.22 -2.89 -1.25
C LEU A 126 44.81 -1.57 -0.75
N ALA A 127 46.14 -1.50 -0.60
CA ALA A 127 46.83 -0.27 -0.21
C ALA A 127 46.51 0.89 -1.18
N GLY A 128 46.41 0.59 -2.47
CA GLY A 128 45.99 1.56 -3.47
C GLY A 128 44.54 1.97 -3.41
N LEU A 129 43.63 1.10 -2.92
CA LEU A 129 42.21 1.42 -2.71
C LEU A 129 41.99 2.25 -1.44
N LEU A 130 42.82 2.08 -0.42
CA LEU A 130 42.75 2.80 0.85
C LEU A 130 43.43 4.17 0.82
N SER A 131 44.47 4.36 -0.05
CA SER A 131 45.10 5.65 -0.25
C SER A 131 44.25 6.45 -1.25
N ASP A 132 43.57 7.50 -0.80
CA ASP A 132 42.66 8.40 -1.53
C ASP A 132 43.30 9.02 -2.80
N SER A 133 43.56 8.21 -3.79
CA SER A 133 43.86 8.71 -5.13
C SER A 133 42.57 8.67 -5.94
N PRO A 134 42.13 9.83 -6.46
CA PRO A 134 40.88 9.85 -7.27
C PRO A 134 41.00 8.83 -8.39
N ARG A 135 39.93 8.09 -8.64
CA ARG A 135 39.75 7.05 -9.66
C ARG A 135 40.16 7.55 -11.05
N ARG A 136 41.44 7.60 -11.35
CA ARG A 136 41.96 7.77 -12.71
C ARG A 136 42.25 6.39 -13.28
N SER A 137 41.41 5.93 -14.19
CA SER A 137 41.67 4.77 -15.03
C SER A 137 42.85 5.13 -15.93
N GLY A 138 44.06 4.64 -15.58
CA GLY A 138 45.29 4.85 -16.35
C GLY A 138 46.40 3.99 -15.81
N GLN A 139 47.45 3.79 -16.60
CA GLN A 139 48.65 3.08 -16.15
C GLN A 139 49.27 3.82 -14.96
N ARG A 140 49.39 3.14 -13.82
CA ARG A 140 49.98 3.68 -12.60
C ARG A 140 51.48 3.98 -12.84
N SER A 141 51.94 5.16 -12.44
CA SER A 141 53.35 5.56 -12.55
C SER A 141 54.27 4.74 -11.61
N LEU A 142 55.55 4.64 -11.95
CA LEU A 142 56.53 3.93 -11.10
C LEU A 142 56.54 4.44 -9.64
N PRO A 143 56.48 5.77 -9.36
CA PRO A 143 56.39 6.28 -7.99
C PRO A 143 55.16 5.80 -7.25
N GLN A 144 53.99 5.74 -7.90
CA GLN A 144 52.75 5.25 -7.28
C GLN A 144 52.84 3.77 -6.88
N LYS A 145 53.50 2.95 -7.71
CA LYS A 145 53.76 1.54 -7.38
C LYS A 145 54.70 1.38 -6.19
N ALA A 146 55.74 2.25 -6.10
CA ALA A 146 56.63 2.25 -4.95
C ALA A 146 55.90 2.62 -3.64
N THR A 147 55.07 3.66 -3.67
CA THR A 147 54.25 4.03 -2.50
C THR A 147 53.28 2.91 -2.09
N GLN A 148 52.63 2.25 -3.06
CA GLN A 148 51.78 1.10 -2.79
C GLN A 148 52.55 -0.08 -2.16
N ALA A 149 53.78 -0.33 -2.58
CA ALA A 149 54.59 -1.39 -1.97
C ALA A 149 54.95 -1.07 -0.51
N VAL A 150 55.34 0.19 -0.21
CA VAL A 150 55.59 0.62 1.18
C VAL A 150 54.32 0.50 2.04
N ASN A 151 53.19 0.99 1.53
CA ASN A 151 51.92 0.88 2.22
C ASN A 151 51.47 -0.58 2.42
N ALA A 152 51.74 -1.47 1.45
CA ALA A 152 51.46 -2.89 1.58
C ALA A 152 52.30 -3.55 2.70
N LEU A 153 53.59 -3.21 2.80
CA LEU A 153 54.44 -3.69 3.90
C LEU A 153 53.95 -3.20 5.28
N TRP A 154 53.42 -1.97 5.33
CA TRP A 154 52.83 -1.42 6.55
C TRP A 154 51.51 -2.13 6.92
N LEU A 155 50.62 -2.38 5.94
CA LEU A 155 49.35 -3.12 6.15
C LEU A 155 49.61 -4.51 6.72
N GLU A 156 50.56 -5.26 6.17
CA GLU A 156 50.87 -6.62 6.63
C GLU A 156 51.45 -6.67 8.05
N ARG A 157 51.96 -5.54 8.56
CA ARG A 157 52.38 -5.44 9.98
C ARG A 157 51.22 -5.18 10.91
N SER A 158 50.14 -4.57 10.41
CA SER A 158 49.03 -4.08 11.21
C SER A 158 47.78 -4.95 11.08
N TRP A 159 47.59 -5.61 9.93
CA TRP A 159 46.42 -6.39 9.61
C TRP A 159 46.81 -7.86 9.35
N ARG A 160 45.88 -8.78 9.74
CA ARG A 160 46.02 -10.20 9.38
C ARG A 160 45.71 -10.41 7.90
N LYS A 161 46.23 -11.48 7.30
CA LYS A 161 45.97 -11.89 5.90
C LYS A 161 44.46 -11.96 5.61
N ASP A 162 43.68 -12.56 6.51
CA ASP A 162 42.21 -12.67 6.35
C ASP A 162 41.54 -11.31 6.35
N GLN A 163 41.98 -10.36 7.17
CA GLN A 163 41.45 -8.99 7.21
C GLN A 163 41.79 -8.23 5.92
N ILE A 164 42.99 -8.44 5.36
CA ILE A 164 43.44 -7.87 4.10
C ILE A 164 42.58 -8.40 2.95
N LEU A 165 42.39 -9.71 2.89
CA LEU A 165 41.55 -10.33 1.86
C LEU A 165 40.08 -9.89 1.98
N GLU A 166 39.53 -9.90 3.18
CA GLU A 166 38.15 -9.45 3.44
C GLU A 166 37.94 -8.01 2.98
N ALA A 167 38.79 -7.09 3.39
CA ALA A 167 38.70 -5.69 2.97
C ALA A 167 38.86 -5.53 1.47
N TYR A 168 39.79 -6.25 0.86
CA TYR A 168 40.00 -6.23 -0.61
C TYR A 168 38.72 -6.65 -1.33
N LEU A 169 38.08 -7.75 -0.94
CA LEU A 169 36.88 -8.26 -1.56
C LEU A 169 35.68 -7.30 -1.44
N ASN A 170 35.61 -6.49 -0.40
CA ASN A 170 34.59 -5.49 -0.22
C ASN A 170 34.88 -4.17 -0.97
N LEU A 171 36.15 -3.81 -1.17
CA LEU A 171 36.53 -2.53 -1.74
C LEU A 171 36.85 -2.58 -3.24
N VAL A 172 37.13 -3.77 -3.79
CA VAL A 172 37.55 -3.90 -5.19
C VAL A 172 36.45 -3.51 -6.16
N PRO A 173 36.71 -2.64 -7.15
CA PRO A 173 35.76 -2.30 -8.19
C PRO A 173 35.63 -3.45 -9.20
N PHE A 174 34.39 -3.71 -9.61
CA PHE A 174 34.03 -4.66 -10.65
C PHE A 174 33.42 -3.94 -11.87
N ARG A 175 32.55 -4.62 -12.61
CA ARG A 175 31.95 -4.12 -13.84
C ARG A 175 31.01 -2.94 -13.59
N GLY A 176 31.14 -1.87 -14.37
CA GLY A 176 30.32 -0.68 -14.28
C GLY A 176 30.46 0.05 -12.93
N GLU A 177 29.37 0.26 -12.25
CA GLU A 177 29.31 0.95 -10.96
C GLU A 177 29.47 0.03 -9.73
N THR A 178 29.65 -1.29 -9.97
CA THR A 178 29.65 -2.32 -8.93
C THR A 178 30.96 -2.32 -8.14
N ILE A 179 30.86 -2.23 -6.81
CA ILE A 179 31.96 -2.29 -5.87
C ILE A 179 31.72 -3.40 -4.85
N GLY A 180 32.71 -4.25 -4.68
CA GLY A 180 32.71 -5.34 -3.72
C GLY A 180 31.96 -6.58 -4.21
N LEU A 181 32.36 -7.72 -3.62
CA LEU A 181 31.86 -9.05 -3.96
C LEU A 181 30.35 -9.19 -3.67
N GLY A 182 29.87 -8.58 -2.59
CA GLY A 182 28.44 -8.65 -2.24
C GLY A 182 27.55 -8.11 -3.35
N ALA A 183 27.85 -6.92 -3.85
CA ALA A 183 27.12 -6.32 -4.95
C ALA A 183 27.30 -7.10 -6.27
N LEU A 184 28.53 -7.55 -6.58
CA LEU A 184 28.79 -8.33 -7.78
C LEU A 184 28.00 -9.64 -7.81
N SER A 185 28.04 -10.40 -6.71
CA SER A 185 27.36 -11.69 -6.59
C SER A 185 25.86 -11.55 -6.86
N GLN A 186 25.26 -10.53 -6.28
CA GLN A 186 23.84 -10.23 -6.48
C GLN A 186 23.53 -9.79 -7.93
N VAL A 187 24.34 -8.88 -8.48
CA VAL A 187 24.11 -8.31 -9.82
C VAL A 187 24.25 -9.36 -10.93
N LEU A 188 25.31 -10.17 -10.89
CA LEU A 188 25.59 -11.11 -11.96
C LEU A 188 24.85 -12.45 -11.76
N PHE A 189 24.82 -12.96 -10.55
CA PHE A 189 24.40 -14.33 -10.29
C PHE A 189 23.08 -14.43 -9.51
N GLY A 190 22.61 -13.33 -8.87
CA GLY A 190 21.40 -13.35 -8.02
C GLY A 190 21.59 -14.23 -6.76
N LYS A 191 22.82 -14.32 -6.25
CA LYS A 191 23.17 -15.22 -5.13
C LYS A 191 23.94 -14.48 -4.03
N ALA A 192 23.85 -15.00 -2.81
CA ALA A 192 24.75 -14.60 -1.76
C ALA A 192 26.20 -15.03 -2.10
N PRO A 193 27.23 -14.29 -1.65
CA PRO A 193 28.64 -14.62 -1.88
C PRO A 193 29.06 -16.02 -1.42
N SER A 194 28.39 -16.56 -0.40
CA SER A 194 28.62 -17.93 0.10
C SER A 194 28.16 -19.03 -0.87
N GLY A 195 27.23 -18.71 -1.76
CA GLY A 195 26.63 -19.64 -2.73
C GLY A 195 27.28 -19.67 -4.10
N LEU A 196 28.41 -18.98 -4.31
CA LEU A 196 29.11 -18.98 -5.59
C LEU A 196 29.78 -20.34 -5.83
N ASP A 197 29.51 -20.94 -6.98
CA ASP A 197 30.20 -22.16 -7.44
C ASP A 197 31.54 -21.86 -8.11
N ALA A 198 32.29 -22.89 -8.52
CA ALA A 198 33.60 -22.69 -9.11
C ALA A 198 33.58 -21.88 -10.42
N ARG A 199 32.54 -21.99 -11.26
CA ARG A 199 32.41 -21.21 -12.51
C ARG A 199 32.14 -19.76 -12.22
N GLU A 200 31.20 -19.48 -11.34
CA GLU A 200 30.84 -18.14 -10.92
C GLU A 200 32.01 -17.44 -10.22
N ALA A 201 32.69 -18.18 -9.36
CA ALA A 201 33.92 -17.74 -8.70
C ALA A 201 35.02 -17.35 -9.69
N ALA A 202 35.28 -18.18 -10.69
CA ALA A 202 36.27 -17.92 -11.72
C ALA A 202 35.92 -16.71 -12.62
N ILE A 203 34.60 -16.55 -12.95
CA ILE A 203 34.10 -15.38 -13.69
C ILE A 203 34.31 -14.11 -12.89
N ALA A 204 33.91 -14.12 -11.61
CA ALA A 204 34.04 -12.98 -10.71
C ALA A 204 35.52 -12.58 -10.53
N ALA A 205 36.43 -13.55 -10.33
CA ALA A 205 37.88 -13.30 -10.25
C ALA A 205 38.46 -12.75 -11.57
N ALA A 206 37.99 -13.26 -12.72
CA ALA A 206 38.42 -12.76 -14.03
C ALA A 206 38.02 -11.29 -14.27
N LEU A 207 36.89 -10.85 -13.70
CA LEU A 207 36.39 -9.47 -13.79
C LEU A 207 37.20 -8.48 -12.95
N VAL A 208 37.82 -8.89 -11.85
CA VAL A 208 38.69 -8.03 -11.04
C VAL A 208 39.81 -7.44 -11.90
N ARG A 209 40.42 -8.26 -12.74
CA ARG A 209 41.57 -7.87 -13.57
C ARG A 209 41.19 -7.00 -14.77
N ALA A 210 39.97 -7.17 -15.29
CA ALA A 210 39.46 -6.39 -16.41
C ALA A 210 37.92 -6.28 -16.35
N PRO A 211 37.41 -5.36 -15.57
CA PRO A 211 35.98 -5.23 -15.28
C PRO A 211 35.09 -5.10 -16.53
N ASN A 212 35.59 -4.39 -17.55
CA ASN A 212 34.87 -4.06 -18.77
C ASN A 212 35.31 -4.90 -19.99
N ALA A 213 36.00 -6.05 -19.80
CA ALA A 213 36.39 -6.91 -20.90
C ALA A 213 35.15 -7.50 -21.62
N ALA A 214 35.35 -7.79 -22.92
CA ALA A 214 34.34 -8.50 -23.71
C ALA A 214 34.06 -9.90 -23.13
N PRO A 215 32.83 -10.43 -23.23
CA PRO A 215 32.44 -11.74 -22.66
C PRO A 215 33.39 -12.88 -23.02
N ALA A 216 33.83 -12.98 -24.27
CA ALA A 216 34.75 -14.03 -24.71
C ALA A 216 36.10 -13.96 -23.96
N LYS A 217 36.64 -12.77 -23.71
CA LYS A 217 37.90 -12.60 -22.93
C LYS A 217 37.71 -12.93 -21.45
N ILE A 218 36.49 -12.68 -20.90
CA ILE A 218 36.17 -13.06 -19.53
C ILE A 218 36.11 -14.58 -19.43
N ALA A 219 35.44 -15.26 -20.37
CA ALA A 219 35.33 -16.71 -20.42
C ALA A 219 36.71 -17.38 -20.57
N GLU A 220 37.56 -16.88 -21.47
CA GLU A 220 38.94 -17.38 -21.63
C GLU A 220 39.74 -17.29 -20.31
N ARG A 221 39.66 -16.15 -19.62
CA ARG A 221 40.35 -15.95 -18.34
C ARG A 221 39.77 -16.81 -17.22
N ALA A 222 38.44 -16.89 -17.13
CA ALA A 222 37.77 -17.73 -16.14
C ALA A 222 38.11 -19.22 -16.33
N CYS A 223 38.17 -19.69 -17.60
CA CYS A 223 38.61 -21.06 -17.86
C CYS A 223 40.09 -21.31 -17.47
N ARG A 224 40.96 -20.30 -17.61
CA ARG A 224 42.33 -20.40 -17.12
C ARG A 224 42.41 -20.52 -15.60
N ILE A 225 41.61 -19.70 -14.89
CA ILE A 225 41.50 -19.77 -13.43
C ILE A 225 40.96 -21.15 -13.00
N LEU A 226 39.90 -21.68 -13.67
CA LEU A 226 39.38 -23.00 -13.40
C LEU A 226 40.41 -24.13 -13.56
N ARG A 227 41.28 -24.04 -14.58
CA ARG A 227 42.37 -24.99 -14.73
C ARG A 227 43.37 -24.92 -13.58
N ASP A 228 43.73 -23.68 -13.20
CA ASP A 228 44.63 -23.43 -12.06
C ASP A 228 44.04 -23.91 -10.72
N MET A 229 42.69 -23.94 -10.59
CA MET A 229 41.92 -24.50 -9.45
C MET A 229 41.65 -26.01 -9.58
N GLN A 230 42.22 -26.68 -10.58
CA GLN A 230 41.96 -28.11 -10.86
C GLN A 230 40.49 -28.45 -11.18
N ALA A 231 39.71 -27.48 -11.63
CA ALA A 231 38.28 -27.59 -11.98
C ALA A 231 38.04 -27.42 -13.48
N ALA A 232 38.95 -27.91 -14.35
CA ALA A 232 38.93 -27.70 -15.79
C ALA A 232 37.63 -28.17 -16.48
N GLN A 233 36.93 -29.17 -15.94
CA GLN A 233 35.65 -29.64 -16.43
C GLN A 233 34.56 -28.55 -16.41
N ALA A 234 34.67 -27.56 -15.52
CA ALA A 234 33.74 -26.43 -15.43
C ALA A 234 33.93 -25.38 -16.58
N CYS A 235 34.92 -25.54 -17.43
CA CYS A 235 35.08 -24.72 -18.65
C CYS A 235 34.04 -25.05 -19.74
N ALA A 236 33.43 -26.21 -19.68
CA ALA A 236 32.38 -26.58 -20.64
C ALA A 236 31.20 -25.59 -20.58
N SER A 237 30.76 -25.09 -21.73
CA SER A 237 29.65 -24.10 -21.87
C SER A 237 29.86 -22.76 -21.14
N LEU A 238 31.10 -22.43 -20.72
CA LEU A 238 31.39 -21.20 -19.98
C LEU A 238 31.11 -19.93 -20.81
N ASP A 239 31.38 -19.97 -22.13
CA ASP A 239 31.16 -18.82 -23.04
C ASP A 239 29.68 -18.39 -23.03
N GLY A 240 28.75 -19.34 -23.21
CA GLY A 240 27.34 -19.06 -23.18
C GLY A 240 26.86 -18.53 -21.81
N TYR A 241 27.39 -19.09 -20.72
CA TYR A 241 27.05 -18.66 -19.39
C TYR A 241 27.56 -17.24 -19.09
N VAL A 242 28.81 -16.90 -19.49
CA VAL A 242 29.35 -15.56 -19.37
C VAL A 242 28.53 -14.55 -20.16
N GLN A 243 28.16 -14.90 -21.42
CA GLN A 243 27.26 -14.04 -22.20
C GLN A 243 25.94 -13.77 -21.48
N LEU A 244 25.31 -14.81 -20.95
CA LEU A 244 24.03 -14.70 -20.22
C LEU A 244 24.14 -13.78 -19.00
N VAL A 245 25.14 -13.99 -18.13
CA VAL A 245 25.27 -13.20 -16.88
C VAL A 245 25.72 -11.77 -17.13
N THR A 246 26.57 -11.53 -18.16
CA THR A 246 27.04 -10.18 -18.49
C THR A 246 26.06 -9.38 -19.34
N ALA A 247 25.09 -10.02 -20.00
CA ALA A 247 24.01 -9.35 -20.73
C ALA A 247 22.90 -8.85 -19.79
N ARG A 248 22.84 -9.32 -18.55
CA ARG A 248 21.88 -8.80 -17.57
C ARG A 248 22.17 -7.31 -17.33
N PRO A 249 21.17 -6.42 -17.54
CA PRO A 249 21.35 -5.02 -17.19
C PRO A 249 21.53 -4.89 -15.68
N ALA A 250 22.42 -3.99 -15.26
CA ALA A 250 22.73 -3.79 -13.84
C ALA A 250 21.48 -3.42 -12.98
N ASN A 251 20.46 -2.84 -13.62
CA ASN A 251 19.18 -2.53 -13.02
C ASN A 251 18.17 -3.71 -13.04
N ALA A 252 18.50 -4.84 -13.66
CA ALA A 252 17.69 -6.05 -13.61
C ALA A 252 17.84 -6.85 -12.31
N VAL A 253 18.67 -6.38 -11.37
CA VAL A 253 18.54 -6.79 -9.97
C VAL A 253 17.18 -6.26 -9.54
N ARG A 254 16.17 -7.11 -9.73
CA ARG A 254 14.85 -6.87 -9.20
C ARG A 254 14.99 -6.75 -7.70
N ASP A 255 14.35 -5.73 -7.15
CA ASP A 255 14.03 -5.68 -5.71
C ASP A 255 13.20 -6.93 -5.26
N ASP A 256 13.07 -7.92 -6.14
CA ASP A 256 12.15 -9.06 -6.11
C ASP A 256 12.72 -10.32 -5.44
N ASP A 257 13.97 -10.31 -4.98
CA ASP A 257 14.56 -11.48 -4.32
C ASP A 257 14.04 -11.71 -2.90
N GLY A 258 12.70 -11.78 -2.75
CA GLY A 258 12.05 -12.10 -1.49
C GLY A 258 12.05 -10.98 -0.44
N ALA A 259 12.79 -9.90 -0.67
CA ALA A 259 12.95 -8.76 0.23
C ALA A 259 12.07 -7.54 -0.14
N ALA A 260 11.34 -7.58 -1.26
CA ALA A 260 10.45 -6.50 -1.68
C ALA A 260 9.03 -6.67 -1.09
N LEU A 261 8.94 -6.75 0.23
CA LEU A 261 7.66 -6.98 0.91
C LEU A 261 6.83 -5.70 1.09
N ALA A 262 7.46 -4.53 1.15
CA ALA A 262 6.79 -3.28 1.47
C ALA A 262 7.32 -2.08 0.66
N PRO A 263 7.34 -2.13 -0.69
CA PRO A 263 7.95 -1.07 -1.51
C PRO A 263 7.24 0.28 -1.37
N HIS A 264 5.91 0.30 -1.27
CA HIS A 264 5.12 1.51 -1.12
C HIS A 264 5.35 2.16 0.25
N PHE A 265 5.36 1.36 1.31
CA PHE A 265 5.64 1.86 2.65
C PHE A 265 7.08 2.38 2.76
N ALA A 266 8.04 1.72 2.10
CA ALA A 266 9.41 2.21 2.03
C ALA A 266 9.50 3.59 1.37
N ARG A 267 8.82 3.81 0.24
CA ARG A 267 8.75 5.13 -0.42
C ARG A 267 8.15 6.20 0.49
N ARG A 268 7.10 5.87 1.24
CA ARG A 268 6.49 6.76 2.22
C ARG A 268 7.49 7.16 3.31
N ILE A 269 8.16 6.18 3.93
CA ILE A 269 9.17 6.44 4.97
C ILE A 269 10.36 7.22 4.40
N ALA A 270 10.81 6.90 3.19
CA ALA A 270 11.90 7.62 2.53
C ALA A 270 11.58 9.11 2.28
N ALA A 271 10.34 9.42 1.91
CA ALA A 271 9.89 10.79 1.71
C ALA A 271 9.91 11.60 3.01
N GLU A 272 9.58 10.97 4.14
CA GLU A 272 9.51 11.61 5.46
C GLU A 272 10.89 11.71 6.12
N VAL A 273 11.63 10.59 6.18
CA VAL A 273 12.89 10.47 6.96
C VAL A 273 14.12 10.86 6.15
N LYS A 274 14.07 10.76 4.80
CA LYS A 274 15.19 10.99 3.88
C LYS A 274 16.44 10.20 4.31
N PRO A 275 16.39 8.86 4.31
CA PRO A 275 17.47 8.03 4.81
C PRO A 275 18.76 8.23 4.01
N ALA A 276 19.90 8.17 4.69
CA ALA A 276 21.21 8.13 4.05
C ALA A 276 21.55 6.71 3.56
N ALA A 277 22.52 6.60 2.65
CA ALA A 277 23.08 5.33 2.23
C ALA A 277 23.61 4.53 3.44
N GLY A 278 23.31 3.24 3.49
CA GLY A 278 23.63 2.36 4.59
C GLY A 278 22.71 2.48 5.81
N ALA A 279 21.69 3.34 5.78
CA ALA A 279 20.75 3.48 6.88
C ALA A 279 19.85 2.23 7.02
N GLN A 280 19.55 1.90 8.27
CA GLN A 280 18.57 0.87 8.62
C GLN A 280 17.46 1.51 9.45
N ILE A 281 16.23 1.47 8.94
CA ILE A 281 15.09 2.10 9.60
C ILE A 281 14.11 1.01 10.05
N ARG A 282 13.97 0.88 11.37
CA ARG A 282 13.00 -0.03 11.97
C ARG A 282 11.61 0.61 11.97
N THR A 283 10.61 -0.14 11.54
CA THR A 283 9.21 0.28 11.45
C THR A 283 8.32 -0.53 12.38
N THR A 284 7.02 -0.21 12.38
CA THR A 284 5.99 -0.94 13.15
C THR A 284 5.45 -2.17 12.43
N LEU A 285 5.82 -2.39 11.16
CA LEU A 285 5.34 -3.52 10.35
C LEU A 285 5.75 -4.86 10.95
N ASP A 286 4.86 -5.84 10.82
CA ASP A 286 5.07 -7.23 11.18
C ASP A 286 5.37 -8.04 9.91
N ALA A 287 6.58 -8.57 9.78
CA ALA A 287 7.03 -9.22 8.53
C ALA A 287 6.20 -10.46 8.15
N PRO A 288 5.88 -11.40 9.06
CA PRO A 288 4.99 -12.51 8.77
C PRO A 288 3.59 -12.07 8.31
N LEU A 289 2.98 -11.10 8.99
CA LEU A 289 1.67 -10.57 8.63
C LEU A 289 1.70 -9.84 7.28
N GLN A 290 2.72 -9.05 7.03
CA GLN A 290 2.92 -8.34 5.76
C GLN A 290 2.96 -9.32 4.57
N ARG A 291 3.75 -10.40 4.73
CA ARG A 291 3.83 -11.47 3.71
C ARG A 291 2.48 -12.16 3.53
N PHE A 292 1.84 -12.55 4.62
CA PHE A 292 0.55 -13.21 4.58
C PHE A 292 -0.52 -12.36 3.90
N ALA A 293 -0.61 -11.06 4.24
CA ALA A 293 -1.58 -10.14 3.65
C ALA A 293 -1.35 -9.97 2.14
N ARG A 294 -0.10 -9.79 1.70
CA ARG A 294 0.27 -9.70 0.28
C ARG A 294 -0.12 -10.98 -0.47
N ASP A 295 0.31 -12.13 0.02
CA ASP A 295 0.10 -13.41 -0.65
C ASP A 295 -1.39 -13.78 -0.70
N THR A 296 -2.15 -13.41 0.32
CA THR A 296 -3.61 -13.60 0.36
C THR A 296 -4.31 -12.70 -0.66
N LEU A 297 -3.91 -11.42 -0.76
CA LEU A 297 -4.43 -10.51 -1.78
C LEU A 297 -4.15 -11.05 -3.19
N MET A 298 -2.90 -11.40 -3.48
CA MET A 298 -2.49 -11.93 -4.79
C MET A 298 -3.29 -13.18 -5.18
N ARG A 299 -3.49 -14.10 -4.24
CA ARG A 299 -4.28 -15.32 -4.46
C ARG A 299 -5.73 -14.99 -4.80
N ALA A 300 -6.38 -14.14 -4.01
CA ALA A 300 -7.76 -13.76 -4.22
C ALA A 300 -7.97 -13.08 -5.59
N LEU A 301 -7.07 -12.18 -5.99
CA LEU A 301 -7.14 -11.52 -7.31
C LEU A 301 -6.92 -12.51 -8.47
N THR A 302 -6.02 -13.47 -8.30
CA THR A 302 -5.79 -14.53 -9.29
C THR A 302 -7.03 -15.41 -9.45
N GLU A 303 -7.70 -15.76 -8.34
CA GLU A 303 -8.95 -16.53 -8.35
C GLU A 303 -10.08 -15.77 -9.04
N LEU A 304 -10.23 -14.47 -8.77
CA LEU A 304 -11.23 -13.61 -9.43
C LEU A 304 -11.02 -13.48 -10.94
N ASN A 305 -9.80 -13.62 -11.42
CA ASN A 305 -9.45 -13.56 -12.85
C ASN A 305 -9.20 -14.93 -13.47
N ALA A 306 -9.62 -16.02 -12.82
CA ALA A 306 -9.49 -17.36 -13.39
C ALA A 306 -10.06 -17.41 -14.82
N PRO A 307 -9.45 -18.18 -15.76
CA PRO A 307 -9.82 -18.15 -17.18
C PRO A 307 -11.32 -18.35 -17.46
N ALA A 308 -12.00 -19.13 -16.62
CA ALA A 308 -13.44 -19.40 -16.74
C ALA A 308 -14.32 -18.18 -16.34
N HIS A 309 -13.80 -17.22 -15.56
CA HIS A 309 -14.61 -16.16 -14.96
C HIS A 309 -13.83 -14.85 -14.81
N ARG A 310 -13.21 -14.38 -15.89
CA ARG A 310 -12.48 -13.10 -15.86
C ARG A 310 -13.38 -11.96 -15.40
N ARG A 311 -13.00 -11.30 -14.27
CA ARG A 311 -13.79 -10.22 -13.67
C ARG A 311 -13.16 -8.84 -13.79
N ASN A 312 -12.11 -8.71 -14.59
CA ASN A 312 -11.36 -7.47 -14.80
C ASN A 312 -10.91 -6.83 -13.46
N VAL A 313 -10.23 -7.59 -12.63
CA VAL A 313 -9.72 -7.14 -11.33
C VAL A 313 -8.20 -7.21 -11.34
N GLN A 314 -7.53 -6.07 -11.27
CA GLN A 314 -6.06 -6.02 -11.45
C GLN A 314 -5.31 -5.69 -10.16
N ASP A 315 -5.94 -4.97 -9.23
CA ASP A 315 -5.21 -4.44 -8.08
C ASP A 315 -6.01 -4.53 -6.78
N GLY A 316 -5.29 -4.30 -5.68
CA GLY A 316 -5.86 -4.27 -4.36
C GLY A 316 -4.85 -3.77 -3.32
N ALA A 317 -5.36 -3.42 -2.15
CA ALA A 317 -4.56 -2.93 -1.05
C ALA A 317 -5.07 -3.45 0.29
N VAL A 318 -4.16 -3.59 1.27
CA VAL A 318 -4.48 -4.04 2.62
C VAL A 318 -3.74 -3.18 3.63
N VAL A 319 -4.47 -2.71 4.65
CA VAL A 319 -3.90 -2.01 5.82
C VAL A 319 -4.39 -2.69 7.10
N VAL A 320 -3.46 -2.93 8.02
CA VAL A 320 -3.75 -3.43 9.37
C VAL A 320 -3.20 -2.45 10.39
N ILE A 321 -4.06 -1.98 11.30
CA ILE A 321 -3.71 -1.04 12.37
C ILE A 321 -4.03 -1.67 13.72
N ASP A 322 -3.11 -1.59 14.67
CA ASP A 322 -3.32 -1.95 16.06
C ASP A 322 -4.22 -0.90 16.73
N ASN A 323 -5.34 -1.32 17.31
CA ASN A 323 -6.33 -0.39 17.85
C ASN A 323 -5.77 0.45 19.00
N ALA A 324 -5.03 -0.18 19.90
CA ALA A 324 -4.53 0.47 21.11
C ALA A 324 -3.39 1.46 20.80
N THR A 325 -2.40 1.02 20.00
CA THR A 325 -1.18 1.79 19.78
C THR A 325 -1.25 2.69 18.54
N GLY A 326 -2.08 2.36 17.57
CA GLY A 326 -2.13 3.02 16.26
C GLY A 326 -1.01 2.58 15.31
N GLU A 327 -0.19 1.64 15.72
CA GLU A 327 0.90 1.13 14.90
C GLU A 327 0.37 0.41 13.67
N ILE A 328 0.93 0.73 12.51
CA ILE A 328 0.65 0.04 11.26
C ILE A 328 1.39 -1.29 11.28
N ARG A 329 0.64 -2.39 11.23
CA ARG A 329 1.17 -3.76 11.28
C ARG A 329 1.39 -4.37 9.91
N ALA A 330 0.58 -3.96 8.91
CA ALA A 330 0.76 -4.34 7.51
C ALA A 330 0.34 -3.21 6.58
N TRP A 331 1.04 -3.11 5.44
CA TRP A 331 0.80 -2.16 4.37
C TRP A 331 1.08 -2.79 3.02
N VAL A 332 0.05 -3.25 2.35
CA VAL A 332 0.12 -3.76 0.98
C VAL A 332 -0.48 -2.71 0.07
N GLY A 333 0.34 -2.03 -0.72
CA GLY A 333 -0.08 -0.88 -1.54
C GLY A 333 -0.48 -1.24 -2.96
N SER A 334 -0.20 -2.46 -3.42
CA SER A 334 -0.56 -2.95 -4.76
C SER A 334 -0.46 -4.47 -4.82
N SER A 335 -1.11 -5.06 -5.80
CA SER A 335 -0.95 -6.47 -6.17
C SER A 335 0.37 -6.79 -6.89
N GLY A 336 1.22 -5.79 -7.13
CA GLY A 336 2.51 -5.96 -7.78
C GLY A 336 2.39 -6.37 -9.25
N ALA A 337 2.78 -7.59 -9.60
CA ALA A 337 2.84 -8.04 -10.99
C ALA A 337 1.47 -8.17 -11.68
N LEU A 338 0.37 -8.23 -10.93
CA LEU A 338 -0.98 -8.26 -11.50
C LEU A 338 -1.50 -6.89 -11.87
N SER A 339 -0.96 -5.82 -11.25
CA SER A 339 -1.36 -4.44 -11.48
C SER A 339 -0.71 -3.86 -12.73
N SER A 340 -1.48 -3.16 -13.56
CA SER A 340 -0.97 -2.33 -14.66
C SER A 340 -0.22 -1.08 -14.17
N ALA A 341 -0.41 -0.69 -12.91
CA ALA A 341 0.19 0.48 -12.27
C ALA A 341 0.78 0.14 -10.90
N ARG A 342 1.61 -0.90 -10.84
CA ARG A 342 2.21 -1.47 -9.61
C ARG A 342 2.91 -0.47 -8.70
N ASP A 343 3.32 0.67 -9.22
CA ASP A 343 4.01 1.72 -8.48
C ASP A 343 3.07 2.71 -7.80
N VAL A 344 1.77 2.68 -8.11
CA VAL A 344 0.74 3.46 -7.42
C VAL A 344 0.46 2.82 -6.07
N ASP A 345 0.51 3.62 -5.00
CA ASP A 345 0.15 3.17 -3.67
C ASP A 345 -1.37 3.30 -3.46
N ALA A 346 -2.09 2.21 -3.65
CA ALA A 346 -3.54 2.18 -3.48
C ALA A 346 -4.01 2.38 -2.02
N VAL A 347 -3.10 2.31 -1.03
CA VAL A 347 -3.41 2.67 0.35
C VAL A 347 -3.60 4.18 0.50
N LEU A 348 -2.92 4.98 -0.32
CA LEU A 348 -2.97 6.45 -0.31
C LEU A 348 -3.77 7.04 -1.47
N ALA A 349 -4.08 6.26 -2.50
CA ALA A 349 -4.86 6.72 -3.64
C ALA A 349 -6.29 7.07 -3.22
N PRO A 350 -6.80 8.28 -3.55
CA PRO A 350 -8.19 8.64 -3.29
C PRO A 350 -9.14 7.81 -4.14
N ARG A 351 -10.16 7.22 -3.51
CA ARG A 351 -11.18 6.37 -4.15
C ARG A 351 -12.53 6.59 -3.50
N GLN A 352 -13.62 6.43 -4.26
CA GLN A 352 -14.97 6.57 -3.72
C GLN A 352 -15.24 5.57 -2.62
N ALA A 353 -15.64 6.08 -1.44
CA ALA A 353 -15.84 5.28 -0.24
C ALA A 353 -17.01 4.30 -0.33
N GLY A 354 -18.02 4.59 -1.16
CA GLY A 354 -19.25 3.80 -1.21
C GLY A 354 -19.92 3.68 0.15
N SER A 355 -20.58 2.57 0.40
CA SER A 355 -21.34 2.32 1.64
C SER A 355 -20.48 2.24 2.92
N THR A 356 -19.16 2.39 2.84
CA THR A 356 -18.30 2.37 4.04
C THR A 356 -18.45 3.59 4.92
N LEU A 357 -19.05 4.68 4.45
CA LEU A 357 -19.31 5.88 5.26
C LEU A 357 -20.57 5.76 6.11
N LYS A 358 -21.49 4.82 5.81
CA LYS A 358 -22.77 4.65 6.51
C LYS A 358 -22.62 4.47 8.04
N PRO A 359 -21.68 3.69 8.57
CA PRO A 359 -21.53 3.56 10.02
C PRO A 359 -21.30 4.89 10.74
N PHE A 360 -20.54 5.81 10.14
CA PHE A 360 -20.29 7.13 10.73
C PHE A 360 -21.53 8.01 10.70
N LEU A 361 -22.34 7.92 9.63
CA LEU A 361 -23.60 8.62 9.51
C LEU A 361 -24.61 8.18 10.60
N TYR A 362 -24.76 6.87 10.75
CA TYR A 362 -25.66 6.34 11.79
C TYR A 362 -25.11 6.57 13.20
N ALA A 363 -23.77 6.52 13.39
CA ALA A 363 -23.16 6.88 14.67
C ALA A 363 -23.48 8.33 15.05
N GLN A 364 -23.39 9.26 14.12
CA GLN A 364 -23.74 10.66 14.35
C GLN A 364 -25.22 10.82 14.65
N ALA A 365 -26.12 10.19 13.89
CA ALA A 365 -27.56 10.28 14.10
C ALA A 365 -27.98 9.71 15.46
N ILE A 366 -27.35 8.63 15.91
CA ILE A 366 -27.57 8.01 17.23
C ILE A 366 -27.00 8.88 18.35
N ASP A 367 -25.78 9.40 18.16
CA ASP A 367 -25.13 10.27 19.15
C ASP A 367 -25.90 11.57 19.39
N GLU A 368 -26.45 12.14 18.33
CA GLU A 368 -27.32 13.32 18.39
C GLU A 368 -28.76 12.97 18.86
N LYS A 369 -29.03 11.72 19.21
CA LYS A 369 -30.37 11.21 19.65
C LYS A 369 -31.48 11.48 18.63
N ARG A 370 -31.14 11.60 17.34
CA ARG A 370 -32.13 11.71 16.25
C ARG A 370 -32.75 10.35 15.91
N LEU A 371 -31.98 9.29 16.07
CA LEU A 371 -32.33 7.91 15.82
C LEU A 371 -31.83 7.02 16.96
N THR A 372 -32.49 5.87 17.11
CA THR A 372 -32.01 4.73 17.91
C THR A 372 -31.77 3.54 16.97
N ALA A 373 -31.12 2.49 17.43
CA ALA A 373 -30.95 1.26 16.65
C ALA A 373 -32.27 0.63 16.22
N ALA A 374 -33.35 0.89 16.96
CA ALA A 374 -34.72 0.40 16.71
C ALA A 374 -35.57 1.35 15.86
N SER A 375 -35.20 2.61 15.67
CA SER A 375 -35.98 3.57 14.88
C SER A 375 -36.30 3.04 13.50
N LEU A 376 -37.57 3.16 13.08
CA LEU A 376 -38.00 2.73 11.75
C LEU A 376 -37.71 3.81 10.71
N LEU A 377 -37.10 3.38 9.60
CA LEU A 377 -36.87 4.16 8.41
C LEU A 377 -37.65 3.56 7.26
N ASP A 378 -38.26 4.39 6.45
CA ASP A 378 -39.04 3.94 5.29
C ASP A 378 -38.09 3.70 4.11
N ASP A 379 -37.90 2.43 3.75
CA ASP A 379 -37.15 2.04 2.54
C ASP A 379 -38.10 1.98 1.34
N ALA A 380 -38.55 3.15 0.92
CA ALA A 380 -39.44 3.36 -0.22
C ALA A 380 -38.86 4.46 -1.12
N PRO A 381 -39.21 4.52 -2.40
CA PRO A 381 -38.76 5.56 -3.31
C PRO A 381 -38.88 6.97 -2.71
N ILE A 382 -37.84 7.77 -2.82
CA ILE A 382 -37.81 9.15 -2.36
C ILE A 382 -37.21 10.03 -3.44
N ASN A 383 -37.75 11.23 -3.57
CA ASN A 383 -37.27 12.26 -4.48
C ASN A 383 -36.80 13.45 -3.63
N LEU A 384 -35.55 13.82 -3.73
CA LEU A 384 -34.97 14.92 -2.97
C LEU A 384 -34.52 16.02 -3.93
N ALA A 385 -34.93 17.26 -3.65
CA ALA A 385 -34.42 18.41 -4.40
C ALA A 385 -32.92 18.60 -4.08
N ALA A 386 -32.09 18.64 -5.10
CA ALA A 386 -30.68 18.92 -5.01
C ALA A 386 -30.35 20.03 -6.01
N GLY A 387 -29.40 20.92 -5.71
CA GLY A 387 -29.14 22.22 -6.36
C GLY A 387 -29.11 22.34 -7.90
N GLY A 388 -29.43 21.30 -8.63
CA GLY A 388 -29.54 21.28 -10.11
C GLY A 388 -30.56 20.29 -10.63
N GLY A 389 -31.34 19.63 -9.74
CA GLY A 389 -32.31 18.61 -10.16
C GLY A 389 -32.83 17.79 -9.02
N LEU A 390 -33.33 16.60 -9.33
CA LEU A 390 -33.88 15.65 -8.37
C LEU A 390 -32.89 14.51 -8.12
N TYR A 391 -32.55 14.26 -6.86
CA TYR A 391 -31.77 13.09 -6.45
C TYR A 391 -32.73 11.96 -6.09
N ILE A 392 -32.63 10.83 -6.80
CA ILE A 392 -33.48 9.65 -6.64
C ILE A 392 -32.62 8.44 -6.27
N PRO A 393 -32.34 8.19 -4.99
CA PRO A 393 -31.56 7.05 -4.56
C PRO A 393 -32.30 5.73 -4.79
N GLN A 394 -31.55 4.69 -5.14
CA GLN A 394 -32.04 3.31 -5.29
C GLN A 394 -31.20 2.37 -4.44
N ASN A 395 -31.78 1.27 -3.97
CA ASN A 395 -31.05 0.17 -3.38
C ASN A 395 -30.23 -0.59 -4.44
N TYR A 396 -29.20 -1.29 -4.02
CA TYR A 396 -28.31 -2.04 -4.91
C TYR A 396 -29.07 -3.09 -5.73
N ASP A 397 -30.00 -3.82 -5.09
CA ASP A 397 -30.87 -4.83 -5.71
C ASP A 397 -32.09 -4.22 -6.45
N LYS A 398 -32.24 -2.89 -6.43
CA LYS A 398 -33.36 -2.13 -7.01
C LYS A 398 -34.73 -2.47 -6.39
N ASP A 399 -34.74 -3.16 -5.26
CA ASP A 399 -35.92 -3.53 -4.52
C ASP A 399 -36.02 -2.72 -3.22
N PHE A 400 -37.25 -2.43 -2.78
CA PHE A 400 -37.52 -1.66 -1.57
C PHE A 400 -38.12 -2.57 -0.50
N LYS A 401 -37.64 -2.43 0.72
CA LYS A 401 -37.96 -3.32 1.83
C LYS A 401 -39.09 -2.79 2.73
N GLY A 402 -39.63 -1.58 2.43
CA GLY A 402 -40.60 -0.90 3.28
C GLY A 402 -40.01 -0.42 4.61
N TRP A 403 -40.76 -0.51 5.68
CA TRP A 403 -40.29 -0.10 7.00
C TRP A 403 -39.22 -1.06 7.53
N VAL A 404 -38.06 -0.53 7.86
CA VAL A 404 -36.93 -1.27 8.41
C VAL A 404 -36.33 -0.53 9.59
N SER A 405 -35.84 -1.25 10.59
CA SER A 405 -35.09 -0.62 11.69
C SER A 405 -33.73 -0.10 11.23
N VAL A 406 -33.16 0.85 11.97
CA VAL A 406 -31.76 1.32 11.76
C VAL A 406 -30.79 0.14 11.78
N ARG A 407 -30.98 -0.84 12.69
CA ARG A 407 -30.17 -2.08 12.73
C ARG A 407 -30.21 -2.82 11.40
N SER A 408 -31.36 -3.09 10.88
CA SER A 408 -31.56 -3.80 9.60
C SER A 408 -31.07 -2.95 8.41
N ALA A 409 -31.29 -1.64 8.44
CA ALA A 409 -30.85 -0.72 7.39
C ALA A 409 -29.33 -0.64 7.29
N LEU A 410 -28.60 -0.50 8.41
CA LEU A 410 -27.14 -0.43 8.45
C LEU A 410 -26.52 -1.80 8.19
N GLY A 411 -27.02 -2.86 8.85
CA GLY A 411 -26.55 -4.24 8.66
C GLY A 411 -26.71 -4.70 7.22
N GLY A 412 -27.88 -4.46 6.61
CA GLY A 412 -28.20 -4.76 5.21
C GLY A 412 -27.62 -3.74 4.21
N SER A 413 -26.99 -2.67 4.69
CA SER A 413 -26.39 -1.64 3.82
C SER A 413 -27.39 -0.94 2.87
N LEU A 414 -28.66 -0.80 3.26
CA LEU A 414 -29.69 -0.19 2.44
C LEU A 414 -29.35 1.28 2.12
N ASN A 415 -29.67 1.71 0.90
CA ASN A 415 -29.30 3.04 0.41
C ASN A 415 -30.31 4.11 0.81
N VAL A 416 -31.60 3.86 0.57
CA VAL A 416 -32.64 4.85 0.83
C VAL A 416 -32.74 5.22 2.31
N PRO A 417 -32.71 4.27 3.28
CA PRO A 417 -32.66 4.60 4.70
C PRO A 417 -31.43 5.42 5.10
N ALA A 418 -30.25 5.19 4.48
CA ALA A 418 -29.07 5.99 4.73
C ALA A 418 -29.25 7.43 4.24
N VAL A 419 -29.83 7.62 3.05
CA VAL A 419 -30.13 8.95 2.52
C VAL A 419 -31.15 9.68 3.41
N ARG A 420 -32.20 9.00 3.87
CA ARG A 420 -33.17 9.58 4.85
C ARG A 420 -32.47 9.97 6.16
N THR A 421 -31.51 9.18 6.62
CA THR A 421 -30.70 9.54 7.80
C THR A 421 -29.87 10.79 7.52
N LEU A 422 -29.28 10.93 6.31
CA LEU A 422 -28.53 12.13 5.97
C LEU A 422 -29.42 13.39 5.87
N VAL A 423 -30.67 13.25 5.45
CA VAL A 423 -31.65 14.36 5.51
C VAL A 423 -31.80 14.86 6.95
N LEU A 424 -31.87 13.96 7.93
CA LEU A 424 -31.94 14.32 9.35
C LEU A 424 -30.67 14.97 9.88
N VAL A 425 -29.48 14.46 9.48
CA VAL A 425 -28.17 14.91 9.95
C VAL A 425 -27.72 16.15 9.19
N THR A 426 -28.02 16.28 7.94
CA THR A 426 -27.58 17.21 6.88
C THR A 426 -26.18 16.90 6.31
N PRO A 427 -25.97 17.11 5.01
CA PRO A 427 -24.69 16.86 4.35
C PRO A 427 -23.54 17.65 4.95
N HIS A 428 -23.75 18.92 5.27
CA HIS A 428 -22.71 19.78 5.83
C HIS A 428 -22.21 19.28 7.19
N ARG A 429 -23.13 18.89 8.10
CA ARG A 429 -22.74 18.38 9.43
C ARG A 429 -22.01 17.04 9.32
N PHE A 430 -22.50 16.17 8.43
CA PHE A 430 -21.84 14.88 8.20
C PHE A 430 -20.43 15.03 7.62
N ALA A 431 -20.22 15.91 6.63
CA ALA A 431 -18.89 16.19 6.09
C ALA A 431 -17.92 16.67 7.20
N ARG A 432 -18.37 17.55 8.10
CA ARG A 432 -17.55 17.98 9.26
C ARG A 432 -17.16 16.82 10.17
N THR A 433 -18.09 15.90 10.42
CA THR A 433 -17.82 14.68 11.21
C THR A 433 -16.79 13.79 10.52
N LEU A 434 -16.89 13.60 9.20
CA LEU A 434 -15.90 12.85 8.42
C LEU A 434 -14.52 13.49 8.47
N THR A 435 -14.43 14.82 8.36
CA THR A 435 -13.17 15.55 8.51
C THR A 435 -12.58 15.39 9.91
N ALA A 436 -13.42 15.45 10.96
CA ALA A 436 -12.97 15.23 12.35
C ALA A 436 -12.44 13.80 12.59
N LEU A 437 -12.91 12.81 11.81
CA LEU A 437 -12.37 11.45 11.80
C LEU A 437 -11.05 11.32 11.03
N GLY A 438 -10.58 12.39 10.36
CA GLY A 438 -9.34 12.41 9.57
C GLY A 438 -9.53 11.98 8.12
N LEU A 439 -10.76 11.97 7.59
CA LEU A 439 -11.00 11.71 6.17
C LEU A 439 -10.73 12.99 5.35
N PRO A 440 -9.88 12.93 4.30
CA PRO A 440 -9.46 14.11 3.55
C PRO A 440 -10.50 14.48 2.49
N LEU A 441 -11.62 15.08 2.92
CA LEU A 441 -12.64 15.54 1.97
C LEU A 441 -12.13 16.72 1.16
N ALA A 442 -12.21 16.64 -0.17
CA ALA A 442 -11.75 17.70 -1.07
C ALA A 442 -12.73 18.88 -1.14
N GLN A 443 -14.01 18.67 -0.81
CA GLN A 443 -15.08 19.65 -0.92
C GLN A 443 -15.94 19.68 0.34
N GLU A 444 -16.78 20.71 0.46
CA GLU A 444 -17.75 20.83 1.55
C GLU A 444 -18.97 19.90 1.36
N GLY A 445 -19.74 19.71 2.42
CA GLY A 445 -20.89 18.80 2.42
C GLY A 445 -21.93 19.10 1.33
N ASP A 446 -22.18 20.37 1.05
CA ASP A 446 -23.17 20.80 0.05
C ASP A 446 -22.78 20.44 -1.38
N TYR A 447 -21.48 20.36 -1.68
CA TYR A 447 -20.99 19.86 -2.97
C TYR A 447 -21.38 18.40 -3.19
N TYR A 448 -21.24 17.56 -2.18
CA TYR A 448 -21.60 16.14 -2.27
C TYR A 448 -23.13 15.93 -2.17
N GLY A 449 -23.83 16.85 -1.51
CA GLY A 449 -25.26 16.74 -1.27
C GLY A 449 -25.65 15.42 -0.61
N PHE A 450 -26.81 14.89 -0.97
CA PHE A 450 -27.34 13.66 -0.37
C PHE A 450 -26.60 12.39 -0.82
N SER A 451 -25.83 12.44 -1.91
CA SER A 451 -24.99 11.30 -2.34
C SER A 451 -23.88 10.96 -1.36
N LEU A 452 -23.52 11.89 -0.45
CA LEU A 452 -22.55 11.65 0.61
C LEU A 452 -22.95 10.48 1.54
N ALA A 453 -24.26 10.23 1.74
CA ALA A 453 -24.73 9.05 2.47
C ALA A 453 -24.32 7.73 1.83
N LEU A 454 -24.08 7.74 0.52
CA LEU A 454 -23.70 6.58 -0.28
C LEU A 454 -22.21 6.55 -0.61
N GLY A 455 -21.42 7.49 -0.04
CA GLY A 455 -19.98 7.55 -0.16
C GLY A 455 -19.45 8.08 -1.48
N SER A 456 -20.08 9.14 -2.01
CA SER A 456 -19.61 9.84 -3.21
C SER A 456 -18.27 10.59 -2.99
N ALA A 457 -17.83 10.76 -1.75
CA ALA A 457 -16.55 11.37 -1.43
C ALA A 457 -15.40 10.37 -1.62
N ASP A 458 -14.29 10.88 -2.17
CA ASP A 458 -13.05 10.12 -2.28
C ASP A 458 -12.31 10.13 -0.95
N VAL A 459 -11.82 8.96 -0.56
CA VAL A 459 -11.05 8.74 0.67
C VAL A 459 -9.88 7.81 0.39
N THR A 460 -8.86 7.81 1.25
CA THR A 460 -7.78 6.84 1.18
C THR A 460 -8.09 5.61 2.04
N LEU A 461 -7.55 4.44 1.67
CA LEU A 461 -7.69 3.23 2.49
C LEU A 461 -7.15 3.47 3.90
N LEU A 462 -6.01 4.16 4.03
CA LEU A 462 -5.42 4.49 5.32
C LEU A 462 -6.36 5.32 6.18
N SER A 463 -6.86 6.45 5.66
CA SER A 463 -7.72 7.35 6.42
C SER A 463 -9.03 6.67 6.83
N LEU A 464 -9.62 5.89 5.92
CA LEU A 464 -10.84 5.14 6.18
C LEU A 464 -10.62 4.05 7.24
N THR A 465 -9.51 3.28 7.16
CA THR A 465 -9.15 2.27 8.16
C THR A 465 -8.98 2.92 9.54
N ASN A 466 -8.29 4.07 9.61
CA ASN A 466 -8.10 4.79 10.87
C ASN A 466 -9.41 5.38 11.42
N ALA A 467 -10.36 5.79 10.56
CA ALA A 467 -11.68 6.23 10.99
C ALA A 467 -12.50 5.07 11.62
N TYR A 468 -12.40 3.85 11.06
CA TYR A 468 -12.98 2.66 11.68
C TYR A 468 -12.31 2.31 13.02
N ARG A 469 -11.00 2.56 13.14
CA ARG A 469 -10.31 2.44 14.42
C ARG A 469 -10.86 3.40 15.48
N ALA A 470 -11.34 4.58 15.09
CA ALA A 470 -11.99 5.47 16.04
C ALA A 470 -13.26 4.85 16.62
N LEU A 471 -14.08 4.14 15.83
CA LEU A 471 -15.23 3.36 16.34
C LEU A 471 -14.76 2.26 17.29
N ALA A 472 -13.72 1.50 16.95
CA ALA A 472 -13.14 0.45 17.79
C ALA A 472 -12.65 0.98 19.15
N ASN A 473 -12.26 2.27 19.19
CA ASN A 473 -11.76 2.97 20.38
C ASN A 473 -12.83 3.89 21.03
N GLY A 474 -14.09 3.53 20.93
CA GLY A 474 -15.19 4.26 21.59
C GLY A 474 -15.37 5.69 21.09
N GLY A 475 -15.11 5.95 19.79
CA GLY A 475 -15.35 7.23 19.14
C GLY A 475 -14.19 8.23 19.21
N VAL A 476 -12.99 7.79 19.59
CA VAL A 476 -11.80 8.66 19.69
C VAL A 476 -10.89 8.46 18.47
N ALA A 477 -10.77 9.50 17.65
CA ALA A 477 -9.84 9.55 16.51
C ALA A 477 -8.42 9.90 17.00
N ARG A 478 -7.43 9.15 16.53
CA ARG A 478 -6.00 9.35 16.83
C ARG A 478 -5.17 9.12 15.57
N LYS A 479 -3.97 9.69 15.53
CA LYS A 479 -3.03 9.48 14.43
C LYS A 479 -2.54 8.02 14.38
N VAL A 480 -2.12 7.58 13.21
CA VAL A 480 -1.42 6.31 13.01
C VAL A 480 0.06 6.46 13.36
N VAL A 481 0.73 5.34 13.60
CA VAL A 481 2.15 5.27 13.98
C VAL A 481 2.88 4.39 12.98
N ASP A 482 3.79 4.96 12.21
CA ASP A 482 4.59 4.29 11.17
C ASP A 482 5.91 3.75 11.73
N LEU A 483 6.51 4.52 12.65
CA LEU A 483 7.80 4.23 13.26
C LEU A 483 7.60 3.98 14.77
N PRO A 484 8.32 3.02 15.36
CA PRO A 484 8.26 2.81 16.79
C PRO A 484 8.73 4.08 17.52
N ALA A 485 8.13 4.37 18.67
CA ALA A 485 8.63 5.43 19.54
C ALA A 485 10.10 5.11 19.85
N THR A 486 11.02 6.00 19.44
CA THR A 486 12.42 5.90 19.86
C THR A 486 12.45 5.88 21.37
N ALA A 487 13.23 4.95 21.96
CA ALA A 487 13.43 4.88 23.41
C ALA A 487 13.71 6.29 23.95
N PRO A 488 13.11 6.69 25.06
CA PRO A 488 13.23 8.05 25.55
C PRO A 488 14.71 8.38 25.78
N THR A 489 15.21 9.37 25.08
CA THR A 489 16.44 10.05 25.49
C THR A 489 16.18 10.58 26.90
N PRO A 490 17.08 10.40 27.87
CA PRO A 490 16.84 10.75 29.29
C PRO A 490 16.38 12.18 29.57
N ALA A 491 16.40 13.07 28.58
CA ALA A 491 16.06 14.48 28.70
C ALA A 491 14.61 14.84 28.32
N SER A 492 13.79 13.93 27.81
CA SER A 492 12.39 14.21 27.46
C SER A 492 11.46 13.08 27.92
N GLY A 493 11.19 13.06 29.20
CA GLY A 493 10.45 12.00 29.91
C GLY A 493 8.95 11.89 29.60
N ALA A 494 8.53 11.85 28.33
CA ALA A 494 7.18 11.44 27.97
C ALA A 494 7.19 10.76 26.60
N SER A 495 6.77 9.51 26.54
CA SER A 495 6.52 8.76 25.29
C SER A 495 5.64 9.57 24.34
N ALA A 496 5.99 9.63 23.06
CA ALA A 496 5.19 10.29 22.03
C ALA A 496 3.73 9.76 21.98
N LEU A 497 3.52 8.52 22.39
CA LEU A 497 2.20 7.89 22.55
C LEU A 497 1.37 8.49 23.69
N ALA A 498 2.00 9.06 24.72
CA ALA A 498 1.30 9.71 25.83
C ALA A 498 0.80 11.13 25.50
N ARG A 499 1.18 11.70 24.34
CA ARG A 499 0.86 13.09 23.97
C ARG A 499 -0.32 13.22 23.00
N ASP A 500 -0.76 12.18 22.30
CA ASP A 500 -1.95 12.24 21.47
C ASP A 500 -3.17 11.77 22.27
N ALA A 501 -3.80 12.69 22.97
CA ALA A 501 -5.07 12.43 23.66
C ALA A 501 -6.19 12.01 22.70
N GLY A 502 -6.00 12.25 21.40
CA GLY A 502 -7.00 12.04 20.36
C GLY A 502 -8.16 13.05 20.42
N THR A 503 -8.97 13.02 19.40
CA THR A 503 -10.18 13.84 19.29
C THR A 503 -11.41 12.93 19.45
N ARG A 504 -12.26 13.24 20.44
CA ARG A 504 -13.54 12.54 20.57
C ARG A 504 -14.50 13.03 19.49
N VAL A 505 -14.88 12.16 18.58
CA VAL A 505 -15.81 12.47 17.48
C VAL A 505 -17.21 11.95 17.79
N PHE A 506 -17.32 10.78 18.43
CA PHE A 506 -18.56 10.19 18.90
C PHE A 506 -18.48 9.86 20.38
N SER A 507 -19.63 9.78 21.03
CA SER A 507 -19.70 9.21 22.37
C SER A 507 -19.36 7.71 22.33
N GLU A 508 -18.89 7.20 23.45
CA GLU A 508 -18.61 5.77 23.60
C GLU A 508 -19.89 4.95 23.44
N ALA A 509 -21.04 5.48 23.91
CA ALA A 509 -22.35 4.87 23.78
C ALA A 509 -22.78 4.71 22.31
N ALA A 510 -22.69 5.76 21.50
CA ALA A 510 -23.05 5.70 20.08
C ALA A 510 -22.11 4.77 19.30
N SER A 511 -20.81 4.83 19.59
CA SER A 511 -19.81 3.93 19.00
C SER A 511 -20.09 2.47 19.34
N PHE A 512 -20.48 2.18 20.57
CA PHE A 512 -20.86 0.84 21.02
C PHE A 512 -22.10 0.33 20.29
N VAL A 513 -23.18 1.12 20.20
CA VAL A 513 -24.42 0.72 19.51
C VAL A 513 -24.15 0.40 18.03
N VAL A 514 -23.36 1.25 17.34
CA VAL A 514 -23.01 1.00 15.93
C VAL A 514 -22.10 -0.24 15.80
N THR A 515 -21.17 -0.42 16.72
CA THR A 515 -20.31 -1.61 16.76
C THR A 515 -21.12 -2.89 16.92
N ASP A 516 -22.13 -2.88 17.79
CA ASP A 516 -23.04 -3.99 18.00
C ASP A 516 -23.82 -4.31 16.71
N ILE A 517 -24.39 -3.29 16.04
CA ILE A 517 -25.06 -3.47 14.74
C ILE A 517 -24.12 -4.08 13.70
N LEU A 518 -22.88 -3.58 13.59
CA LEU A 518 -21.91 -4.06 12.62
C LEU A 518 -21.36 -5.47 12.93
N SER A 519 -21.52 -5.94 14.15
CA SER A 519 -21.15 -7.31 14.54
C SER A 519 -22.29 -8.32 14.38
N ASP A 520 -23.53 -7.85 14.17
CA ASP A 520 -24.72 -8.69 14.09
C ASP A 520 -24.87 -9.35 12.70
N ASN A 521 -24.59 -10.65 12.63
CA ASN A 521 -24.77 -11.41 11.39
C ASN A 521 -26.26 -11.46 10.97
N ASN A 522 -27.22 -11.50 11.91
CA ASN A 522 -28.65 -11.57 11.57
C ASN A 522 -29.13 -10.30 10.87
N ALA A 523 -28.61 -9.13 11.28
CA ALA A 523 -28.93 -7.88 10.61
C ALA A 523 -28.46 -7.83 9.14
N ARG A 524 -27.47 -8.66 8.76
CA ARG A 524 -26.89 -8.73 7.42
C ARG A 524 -27.55 -9.76 6.50
N VAL A 525 -28.24 -10.76 7.06
CA VAL A 525 -28.73 -11.93 6.32
C VAL A 525 -29.58 -11.57 5.11
N ARG A 526 -30.46 -10.56 5.23
CA ARG A 526 -31.36 -10.15 4.14
C ARG A 526 -30.62 -9.71 2.86
N THR A 527 -29.40 -9.16 3.00
CA THR A 527 -28.63 -8.66 1.87
C THR A 527 -27.52 -9.63 1.45
N PHE A 528 -26.87 -10.29 2.42
CA PHE A 528 -25.63 -11.04 2.18
C PHE A 528 -25.78 -12.55 2.35
N GLY A 529 -26.95 -13.03 2.80
CA GLY A 529 -27.18 -14.44 3.12
C GLY A 529 -26.53 -14.89 4.44
N PHE A 530 -26.82 -16.13 4.83
CA PHE A 530 -26.27 -16.70 6.07
C PHE A 530 -24.79 -17.06 5.93
N ASP A 531 -24.42 -17.65 4.80
CA ASP A 531 -23.05 -18.05 4.51
C ASP A 531 -22.35 -16.97 3.67
N ASN A 532 -21.62 -16.11 4.35
CA ASN A 532 -20.88 -15.03 3.71
C ASN A 532 -19.51 -14.82 4.39
N PRO A 533 -18.50 -14.34 3.67
CA PRO A 533 -17.14 -14.18 4.21
C PRO A 533 -16.99 -13.14 5.33
N LEU A 534 -18.07 -12.41 5.68
CA LEU A 534 -18.08 -11.45 6.78
C LEU A 534 -18.37 -12.12 8.13
N ALA A 535 -18.85 -13.36 8.12
CA ALA A 535 -19.11 -14.12 9.34
C ALA A 535 -17.81 -14.72 9.89
N THR A 536 -17.41 -14.28 11.08
CA THR A 536 -16.21 -14.79 11.78
C THR A 536 -16.64 -15.64 12.98
N ARG A 537 -15.73 -16.55 13.40
CA ARG A 537 -15.95 -17.39 14.62
C ARG A 537 -15.68 -16.65 15.93
N PHE A 538 -15.29 -15.41 15.87
CA PHE A 538 -14.98 -14.53 17.00
C PHE A 538 -15.56 -13.15 16.72
N PHE A 539 -15.55 -12.27 17.70
CA PHE A 539 -16.10 -10.93 17.56
C PHE A 539 -15.38 -10.14 16.45
N SER A 540 -16.16 -9.63 15.53
CA SER A 540 -15.74 -8.63 14.54
C SER A 540 -16.91 -7.73 14.16
N ALA A 541 -16.66 -6.46 13.98
CA ALA A 541 -17.57 -5.47 13.42
C ALA A 541 -17.09 -5.11 12.01
N VAL A 542 -17.96 -5.31 11.00
CA VAL A 542 -17.52 -5.21 9.60
C VAL A 542 -18.56 -4.55 8.71
N LYS A 543 -18.09 -3.79 7.73
CA LYS A 543 -18.89 -3.12 6.70
C LYS A 543 -18.24 -3.22 5.34
N THR A 544 -19.03 -3.56 4.34
CA THR A 544 -18.62 -3.55 2.93
C THR A 544 -19.00 -2.23 2.26
N GLY A 545 -18.27 -1.89 1.20
CA GLY A 545 -18.58 -0.82 0.29
C GLY A 545 -18.38 -1.24 -1.15
N THR A 546 -19.21 -0.71 -2.03
CA THR A 546 -19.07 -0.84 -3.49
C THR A 546 -19.37 0.53 -4.06
N SER A 547 -18.47 1.09 -4.85
CA SER A 547 -18.70 2.36 -5.54
C SER A 547 -19.55 2.17 -6.80
N LYS A 548 -19.92 3.26 -7.44
CA LYS A 548 -20.67 3.24 -8.71
C LYS A 548 -19.92 2.39 -9.74
N ASP A 549 -20.65 1.57 -10.49
CA ASP A 549 -20.13 0.69 -11.56
C ASP A 549 -19.10 -0.35 -11.06
N MET A 550 -19.10 -0.69 -9.77
CA MET A 550 -18.17 -1.68 -9.18
C MET A 550 -16.70 -1.33 -9.37
N ARG A 551 -16.33 -0.03 -9.40
CA ARG A 551 -14.95 0.43 -9.59
C ARG A 551 -14.09 0.20 -8.37
N ASP A 552 -14.68 0.42 -7.18
CA ASP A 552 -14.02 0.27 -5.89
C ASP A 552 -14.82 -0.67 -5.01
N ASN A 553 -14.16 -1.68 -4.50
CA ASN A 553 -14.72 -2.65 -3.56
C ASN A 553 -13.95 -2.57 -2.24
N TRP A 554 -14.70 -2.41 -1.16
CA TRP A 554 -14.14 -2.22 0.17
C TRP A 554 -14.67 -3.25 1.16
N THR A 555 -13.81 -3.65 2.07
CA THR A 555 -14.21 -4.29 3.32
C THR A 555 -13.42 -3.68 4.46
N MET A 556 -14.14 -3.02 5.35
CA MET A 556 -13.60 -2.33 6.51
C MET A 556 -14.15 -2.99 7.76
N GLY A 557 -13.29 -3.35 8.68
CA GLY A 557 -13.77 -3.93 9.92
C GLY A 557 -12.72 -3.93 11.02
N PHE A 558 -13.18 -4.13 12.24
CA PHE A 558 -12.32 -4.18 13.40
C PHE A 558 -12.71 -5.30 14.35
N THR A 559 -11.76 -5.67 15.14
CA THR A 559 -11.85 -6.65 16.23
C THR A 559 -11.53 -5.94 17.55
N SER A 560 -11.42 -6.67 18.64
CA SER A 560 -10.95 -6.08 19.91
C SER A 560 -9.53 -5.51 19.85
N ARG A 561 -8.69 -5.93 18.88
CA ARG A 561 -7.27 -5.58 18.85
C ARG A 561 -6.82 -4.87 17.57
N TYR A 562 -7.44 -5.17 16.45
CA TYR A 562 -6.98 -4.69 15.14
C TYR A 562 -8.12 -4.12 14.33
N THR A 563 -7.81 -3.09 13.55
CA THR A 563 -8.66 -2.60 12.47
C THR A 563 -8.01 -2.96 11.15
N VAL A 564 -8.78 -3.56 10.27
CA VAL A 564 -8.33 -4.06 8.96
C VAL A 564 -9.17 -3.42 7.86
N GLY A 565 -8.48 -2.79 6.91
CA GLY A 565 -9.08 -2.27 5.69
C GLY A 565 -8.54 -3.00 4.47
N VAL A 566 -9.43 -3.35 3.56
CA VAL A 566 -9.10 -3.96 2.25
C VAL A 566 -9.83 -3.19 1.16
N TRP A 567 -9.11 -2.85 0.11
CA TRP A 567 -9.63 -2.34 -1.14
C TRP A 567 -9.26 -3.28 -2.29
N VAL A 568 -10.18 -3.48 -3.23
CA VAL A 568 -9.97 -4.22 -4.48
C VAL A 568 -10.57 -3.41 -5.62
N GLY A 569 -9.84 -3.27 -6.72
CA GLY A 569 -10.26 -2.47 -7.86
C GLY A 569 -9.21 -2.44 -8.97
N ASN A 570 -9.29 -1.43 -9.82
CA ASN A 570 -8.31 -1.17 -10.87
C ASN A 570 -7.65 0.18 -10.66
N ALA A 571 -6.33 0.26 -10.82
CA ALA A 571 -5.58 1.49 -10.59
C ALA A 571 -6.03 2.63 -11.51
N ASP A 572 -6.43 2.31 -12.74
CA ASP A 572 -6.97 3.24 -13.74
C ASP A 572 -8.44 3.63 -13.53
N GLY A 573 -9.12 3.05 -12.52
CA GLY A 573 -10.54 3.27 -12.23
C GLY A 573 -11.50 2.59 -13.20
N SER A 574 -11.03 1.66 -14.05
CA SER A 574 -11.93 0.87 -14.91
C SER A 574 -12.85 -0.03 -14.06
N PRO A 575 -14.11 -0.25 -14.48
CA PRO A 575 -15.05 -1.06 -13.73
C PRO A 575 -14.65 -2.54 -13.70
N MET A 576 -14.87 -3.17 -12.56
CA MET A 576 -14.82 -4.63 -12.44
C MET A 576 -16.14 -5.25 -12.89
N TRP A 577 -16.12 -6.54 -13.23
CA TRP A 577 -17.30 -7.22 -13.74
C TRP A 577 -17.87 -8.17 -12.68
N ASP A 578 -19.09 -7.87 -12.21
CA ASP A 578 -19.79 -8.66 -11.21
C ASP A 578 -18.96 -8.95 -9.94
N VAL A 579 -18.28 -7.90 -9.44
CA VAL A 579 -17.49 -7.95 -8.21
C VAL A 579 -17.98 -6.88 -7.25
N SER A 580 -18.47 -7.30 -6.10
CA SER A 580 -18.90 -6.43 -5.00
C SER A 580 -17.90 -6.47 -3.85
N GLY A 581 -18.09 -5.60 -2.86
CA GLY A 581 -17.27 -5.64 -1.64
C GLY A 581 -17.24 -7.01 -0.97
N VAL A 582 -18.36 -7.78 -1.07
CA VAL A 582 -18.45 -9.14 -0.49
C VAL A 582 -17.66 -10.16 -1.27
N THR A 583 -17.68 -10.09 -2.60
CA THR A 583 -17.01 -11.10 -3.44
C THR A 583 -15.56 -10.74 -3.74
N GLY A 584 -15.20 -9.44 -3.73
CA GLY A 584 -13.84 -8.94 -4.00
C GLY A 584 -12.99 -8.81 -2.75
N ALA A 585 -13.31 -7.84 -1.89
CA ALA A 585 -12.47 -7.47 -0.75
C ALA A 585 -12.67 -8.36 0.50
N SER A 586 -13.88 -8.90 0.70
CA SER A 586 -14.21 -9.62 1.94
C SER A 586 -13.44 -10.93 2.15
N PRO A 587 -13.15 -11.75 1.13
CA PRO A 587 -12.34 -12.95 1.31
C PRO A 587 -10.93 -12.63 1.83
N VAL A 588 -10.31 -11.57 1.31
CA VAL A 588 -8.99 -11.10 1.77
C VAL A 588 -9.08 -10.60 3.21
N TRP A 589 -10.07 -9.79 3.52
CA TRP A 589 -10.31 -9.28 4.87
C TRP A 589 -10.50 -10.42 5.88
N SER A 590 -11.36 -11.38 5.56
CA SER A 590 -11.67 -12.52 6.42
C SER A 590 -10.43 -13.38 6.72
N ALA A 591 -9.61 -13.65 5.68
CA ALA A 591 -8.38 -14.41 5.84
C ALA A 591 -7.36 -13.67 6.72
N VAL A 592 -7.18 -12.36 6.52
CA VAL A 592 -6.24 -11.54 7.32
C VAL A 592 -6.69 -11.46 8.77
N VAL A 593 -7.99 -11.22 9.03
CA VAL A 593 -8.52 -11.18 10.39
C VAL A 593 -8.45 -12.56 11.05
N GLY A 594 -8.70 -13.65 10.32
CA GLY A 594 -8.52 -15.01 10.79
C GLY A 594 -7.06 -15.31 11.18
N TYR A 595 -6.09 -14.86 10.38
CA TYR A 595 -4.67 -14.99 10.70
C TYR A 595 -4.28 -14.23 11.98
N LEU A 596 -4.79 -13.00 12.14
CA LEU A 596 -4.52 -12.18 13.32
C LEU A 596 -5.06 -12.78 14.62
N HIS A 597 -6.12 -13.57 14.53
CA HIS A 597 -6.82 -14.14 15.69
C HIS A 597 -6.69 -15.67 15.83
N ARG A 598 -5.75 -16.29 15.08
CA ARG A 598 -5.54 -17.75 15.12
C ARG A 598 -5.21 -18.28 16.53
N ASP A 599 -4.42 -17.51 17.30
CA ASP A 599 -3.92 -17.91 18.61
C ASP A 599 -4.69 -17.24 19.77
N LEU A 600 -5.28 -16.08 19.53
CA LEU A 600 -6.01 -15.30 20.53
C LEU A 600 -7.30 -14.73 19.94
N PRO A 601 -8.46 -15.37 20.17
CA PRO A 601 -9.74 -14.91 19.66
C PRO A 601 -10.12 -13.52 20.14
N SER A 602 -10.74 -12.74 19.25
CA SER A 602 -11.31 -11.44 19.56
C SER A 602 -12.56 -11.59 20.46
N ARG A 603 -12.74 -10.64 21.36
CA ARG A 603 -13.89 -10.59 22.28
C ARG A 603 -14.72 -9.34 22.04
N ALA A 604 -16.06 -9.45 22.17
CA ALA A 604 -16.94 -8.31 22.08
C ALA A 604 -16.64 -7.27 23.17
N PRO A 605 -16.77 -5.98 22.88
CA PRO A 605 -16.60 -4.93 23.88
C PRO A 605 -17.72 -5.05 24.93
N ARG A 606 -17.41 -4.64 26.15
CA ARG A 606 -18.41 -4.49 27.20
C ARG A 606 -19.23 -3.23 26.96
N ALA A 607 -20.53 -3.27 27.29
CA ALA A 607 -21.36 -2.09 27.22
C ALA A 607 -20.82 -1.00 28.14
N PRO A 608 -20.60 0.22 27.62
CA PRO A 608 -20.12 1.33 28.42
C PRO A 608 -21.22 1.90 29.33
N ALA A 609 -20.84 2.75 30.27
CA ALA A 609 -21.80 3.53 31.05
C ALA A 609 -22.68 4.38 30.11
N GLY A 610 -23.97 4.53 30.44
CA GLY A 610 -24.91 5.29 29.61
C GLY A 610 -25.50 4.52 28.43
N VAL A 611 -25.34 3.20 28.40
CA VAL A 611 -26.03 2.31 27.46
C VAL A 611 -26.90 1.33 28.26
N GLU A 612 -28.12 1.13 27.82
CA GLU A 612 -29.07 0.18 28.40
C GLU A 612 -29.66 -0.75 27.35
N THR A 613 -30.02 -1.97 27.74
CA THR A 613 -30.69 -2.92 26.86
C THR A 613 -32.15 -3.01 27.22
N ARG A 614 -33.03 -3.08 26.21
CA ARG A 614 -34.46 -3.27 26.37
C ARG A 614 -34.96 -4.31 25.38
N ARG A 615 -35.97 -5.10 25.83
CA ARG A 615 -36.72 -5.95 24.92
C ARG A 615 -37.75 -5.08 24.22
N ILE A 616 -37.67 -5.03 22.87
CA ILE A 616 -38.58 -4.23 22.04
C ILE A 616 -39.47 -5.10 21.19
N ALA A 617 -40.63 -4.60 20.87
CA ALA A 617 -41.56 -5.14 19.88
C ALA A 617 -41.86 -4.07 18.82
N PHE A 618 -42.17 -4.50 17.61
CA PHE A 618 -42.53 -3.62 16.50
C PHE A 618 -44.03 -3.74 16.22
N GLU A 619 -44.68 -2.60 16.07
CA GLU A 619 -46.09 -2.59 15.68
C GLU A 619 -46.28 -3.32 14.35
N ARG A 620 -47.34 -4.14 14.23
CA ARG A 620 -47.66 -4.93 13.04
C ARG A 620 -46.57 -5.93 12.62
N ASP A 621 -45.77 -6.40 13.57
CA ASP A 621 -44.71 -7.39 13.33
C ASP A 621 -43.80 -7.05 12.17
N ILE A 622 -43.47 -5.76 11.96
CA ILE A 622 -42.57 -5.26 10.92
C ILE A 622 -41.22 -5.97 11.00
N GLU A 623 -40.70 -6.14 12.22
CA GLU A 623 -39.53 -6.95 12.53
C GLU A 623 -39.79 -7.79 13.78
N PRO A 624 -39.10 -8.94 13.96
CA PRO A 624 -39.22 -9.76 15.15
C PRO A 624 -38.83 -8.99 16.43
N ALA A 625 -39.53 -9.26 17.52
CA ALA A 625 -39.18 -8.72 18.83
C ALA A 625 -37.78 -9.21 19.24
N ARG A 626 -37.00 -8.31 19.81
CA ARG A 626 -35.62 -8.58 20.22
C ARG A 626 -35.14 -7.71 21.38
N ASN A 627 -34.03 -8.04 21.97
CA ASN A 627 -33.29 -7.14 22.84
C ASN A 627 -32.53 -6.13 21.98
N GLU A 628 -32.59 -4.85 22.33
CA GLU A 628 -31.94 -3.78 21.59
C GLU A 628 -31.18 -2.87 22.56
N TRP A 629 -30.07 -2.29 22.08
CA TRP A 629 -29.22 -1.37 22.82
C TRP A 629 -29.65 0.09 22.57
N PHE A 630 -29.78 0.85 23.65
CA PHE A 630 -30.13 2.26 23.61
C PHE A 630 -29.13 3.11 24.40
N ILE A 631 -28.95 4.34 23.96
CA ILE A 631 -28.34 5.37 24.82
C ILE A 631 -29.34 5.65 25.94
N ALA A 632 -28.87 5.73 27.18
CA ALA A 632 -29.73 5.95 28.33
C ALA A 632 -30.70 7.12 28.14
N GLY A 633 -31.96 6.90 28.47
CA GLY A 633 -33.05 7.86 28.28
C GLY A 633 -33.65 7.92 26.88
N THR A 634 -33.22 7.02 25.95
CA THR A 634 -33.86 6.91 24.62
C THR A 634 -34.58 5.58 24.39
N ALA A 635 -34.59 4.72 25.40
CA ALA A 635 -35.23 3.40 25.34
C ALA A 635 -36.74 3.47 25.24
N VAL A 636 -37.29 2.60 24.41
CA VAL A 636 -38.75 2.40 24.25
C VAL A 636 -39.03 0.90 24.15
N ASP A 637 -40.18 0.47 24.66
CA ASP A 637 -40.55 -0.96 24.64
C ASP A 637 -41.30 -1.37 23.36
N THR A 638 -41.98 -0.41 22.73
CA THR A 638 -42.74 -0.63 21.49
C THR A 638 -42.42 0.44 20.45
N ILE A 639 -41.99 0.00 19.29
CA ILE A 639 -41.75 0.88 18.14
C ILE A 639 -43.03 0.95 17.33
N ARG A 640 -43.62 2.13 17.32
CA ARG A 640 -44.89 2.39 16.61
C ARG A 640 -44.61 3.08 15.28
N LEU A 641 -45.39 2.75 14.26
CA LEU A 641 -45.48 3.60 13.08
C LEU A 641 -46.12 4.92 13.50
N ALA A 642 -45.52 6.05 13.08
CA ALA A 642 -46.20 7.33 13.25
C ALA A 642 -47.59 7.21 12.63
N ALA A 643 -48.64 7.35 13.44
CA ALA A 643 -49.96 7.44 12.88
C ALA A 643 -49.97 8.58 11.85
N PRO A 644 -50.57 8.40 10.67
CA PRO A 644 -50.78 9.54 9.79
C PRO A 644 -51.45 10.61 10.65
N VAL A 645 -50.88 11.84 10.62
CA VAL A 645 -51.46 12.98 11.35
C VAL A 645 -52.92 13.08 10.90
N THR A 646 -53.81 12.56 11.70
CA THR A 646 -55.24 12.79 11.49
C THR A 646 -55.45 14.26 11.78
N PRO A 647 -55.88 15.07 10.80
CA PRO A 647 -56.31 16.42 11.09
C PRO A 647 -57.37 16.36 12.16
N GLY A 648 -57.28 17.29 13.13
CA GLY A 648 -58.16 17.35 14.27
C GLY A 648 -59.66 17.21 13.90
N LYS A 649 -60.48 16.81 14.86
CA LYS A 649 -61.90 16.48 14.75
C LYS A 649 -62.82 17.61 14.22
N ASP A 650 -62.25 18.70 13.73
CA ASP A 650 -63.05 19.76 13.08
C ASP A 650 -63.27 19.39 11.62
N GLY A 651 -64.50 19.04 11.32
CA GLY A 651 -65.02 18.46 10.09
C GLY A 651 -64.83 19.26 8.78
N ALA A 652 -63.75 20.00 8.60
CA ALA A 652 -63.34 20.57 7.32
C ALA A 652 -62.68 19.48 6.47
N ARG A 653 -63.31 19.12 5.35
CA ARG A 653 -62.74 18.27 4.30
C ARG A 653 -61.35 18.82 3.93
N ALA A 654 -60.29 18.12 4.29
CA ALA A 654 -58.96 18.45 3.79
C ALA A 654 -59.01 18.54 2.27
N PRO A 655 -58.52 19.63 1.66
CA PRO A 655 -58.55 19.78 0.20
C PRO A 655 -57.74 18.66 -0.47
N LEU A 656 -58.25 18.23 -1.62
CA LEU A 656 -57.56 17.27 -2.48
C LEU A 656 -56.34 18.00 -3.10
N THR A 657 -55.09 17.73 -2.61
CA THR A 657 -53.90 18.42 -3.03
C THR A 657 -52.82 17.45 -3.45
N ILE A 658 -51.95 17.93 -4.35
CA ILE A 658 -50.74 17.24 -4.84
C ILE A 658 -49.70 17.33 -3.73
N GLY A 659 -49.19 16.18 -3.25
CA GLY A 659 -48.15 16.11 -2.25
C GLY A 659 -46.75 16.11 -2.83
N ALA A 660 -46.57 15.49 -4.00
CA ALA A 660 -45.33 15.47 -4.76
C ALA A 660 -45.61 15.27 -6.25
N PRO A 661 -44.81 15.93 -7.13
CA PRO A 661 -43.82 16.95 -6.85
C PRO A 661 -44.44 18.30 -6.47
N THR A 662 -43.63 19.25 -6.00
CA THR A 662 -44.04 20.63 -5.74
C THR A 662 -44.06 21.46 -7.05
N ASP A 663 -44.88 22.51 -7.05
CA ASP A 663 -44.94 23.42 -8.18
C ASP A 663 -43.58 24.02 -8.53
N GLY A 664 -43.27 24.12 -9.82
CA GLY A 664 -41.99 24.63 -10.32
C GLY A 664 -40.83 23.64 -10.27
N THR A 665 -41.04 22.38 -9.86
CA THR A 665 -39.98 21.37 -9.81
C THR A 665 -39.34 21.14 -11.18
N ILE A 666 -37.99 21.04 -11.23
CA ILE A 666 -37.23 20.68 -12.42
C ILE A 666 -36.63 19.28 -12.24
N PHE A 667 -36.99 18.37 -13.15
CA PHE A 667 -36.44 17.02 -13.19
C PHE A 667 -35.34 16.96 -14.25
N ALA A 668 -34.15 16.47 -13.89
CA ALA A 668 -33.12 16.15 -14.85
C ALA A 668 -33.16 14.65 -15.17
N ILE A 669 -33.24 14.34 -16.47
CA ILE A 669 -33.10 12.96 -16.95
C ILE A 669 -31.59 12.65 -16.98
N ASP A 670 -31.20 11.60 -16.28
CA ASP A 670 -29.83 11.10 -16.28
C ASP A 670 -29.58 10.23 -17.52
N PRO A 671 -28.68 10.64 -18.44
CA PRO A 671 -28.41 9.87 -19.65
C PRO A 671 -27.80 8.49 -19.37
N ASP A 672 -27.19 8.30 -18.20
CA ASP A 672 -26.56 7.03 -17.82
C ASP A 672 -27.57 6.02 -17.24
N ILE A 673 -28.80 6.46 -16.94
CA ILE A 673 -29.87 5.57 -16.47
C ILE A 673 -30.79 5.22 -17.65
N PRO A 674 -31.00 3.93 -17.96
CA PRO A 674 -31.93 3.56 -19.03
C PRO A 674 -33.31 4.21 -18.83
N PRO A 675 -33.93 4.80 -19.88
CA PRO A 675 -35.17 5.55 -19.77
C PRO A 675 -36.31 4.79 -19.06
N LYS A 676 -36.42 3.48 -19.31
CA LYS A 676 -37.43 2.61 -18.66
C LYS A 676 -37.32 2.53 -17.14
N ASN A 677 -36.15 2.87 -16.59
CA ASN A 677 -35.86 2.80 -15.15
C ASN A 677 -36.03 4.16 -14.46
N GLN A 678 -36.18 5.24 -15.22
CA GLN A 678 -36.39 6.59 -14.67
C GLN A 678 -37.88 6.87 -14.62
N ARG A 679 -38.49 6.81 -13.43
CA ARG A 679 -39.90 7.11 -13.22
C ARG A 679 -40.05 8.21 -12.18
N ILE A 680 -40.88 9.21 -12.50
CA ILE A 680 -41.35 10.24 -11.57
C ILE A 680 -42.59 9.73 -10.91
N TRP A 681 -42.67 9.87 -9.59
CA TRP A 681 -43.82 9.48 -8.82
C TRP A 681 -44.65 10.71 -8.46
N PHE A 682 -45.94 10.64 -8.76
CA PHE A 682 -46.90 11.63 -8.36
C PHE A 682 -47.63 11.10 -7.13
N GLU A 683 -47.66 11.89 -6.05
CA GLU A 683 -48.22 11.49 -4.79
C GLU A 683 -49.25 12.52 -4.30
N ARG A 684 -50.34 12.05 -3.82
CA ARG A 684 -51.38 12.86 -3.22
C ARG A 684 -51.07 13.13 -1.74
N SER A 685 -51.32 14.35 -1.27
CA SER A 685 -51.33 14.62 0.17
C SER A 685 -52.45 13.85 0.88
N ALA A 686 -52.18 13.44 2.13
CA ALA A 686 -53.13 12.65 2.90
C ALA A 686 -54.47 13.38 3.04
N GLY A 687 -55.55 12.73 2.62
CA GLY A 687 -56.92 13.24 2.73
C GLY A 687 -57.93 12.20 2.27
N ARG A 688 -59.19 12.21 2.81
CA ARG A 688 -60.28 11.32 2.42
C ARG A 688 -60.97 11.81 1.13
N ALA A 689 -60.43 11.51 -0.05
CA ALA A 689 -61.17 11.63 -1.29
C ALA A 689 -61.53 10.25 -1.81
N THR A 690 -62.82 10.01 -2.08
CA THR A 690 -63.30 8.68 -2.47
C THR A 690 -63.11 8.39 -3.96
N LYS A 691 -63.01 9.42 -4.83
CA LYS A 691 -62.77 9.26 -6.27
C LYS A 691 -62.02 10.48 -6.79
N PHE A 692 -60.91 10.27 -7.40
CA PHE A 692 -60.09 11.29 -8.08
C PHE A 692 -59.31 10.65 -9.23
N ALA A 693 -58.69 11.49 -10.09
CA ALA A 693 -57.81 11.06 -11.14
C ALA A 693 -56.65 12.04 -11.28
N TRP A 694 -55.47 11.52 -11.65
CA TRP A 694 -54.35 12.29 -12.07
C TRP A 694 -54.47 12.63 -13.58
N ARG A 695 -54.34 13.88 -13.93
CA ARG A 695 -54.32 14.35 -15.30
C ARG A 695 -52.97 15.07 -15.57
N LEU A 696 -52.22 14.56 -16.53
CA LEU A 696 -50.96 15.14 -16.97
C LEU A 696 -51.10 15.56 -18.42
N ASP A 697 -50.85 16.85 -18.73
CA ASP A 697 -50.95 17.41 -20.05
C ASP A 697 -52.28 16.96 -20.72
N ASP A 698 -53.38 17.19 -20.03
CA ASP A 698 -54.73 16.84 -20.42
C ASP A 698 -55.07 15.34 -20.54
N LYS A 699 -54.12 14.43 -20.23
CA LYS A 699 -54.35 12.98 -20.27
C LYS A 699 -54.42 12.40 -18.89
N VAL A 700 -55.44 11.57 -18.63
CA VAL A 700 -55.54 10.80 -17.38
C VAL A 700 -54.48 9.71 -17.36
N ILE A 701 -53.62 9.75 -16.31
CA ILE A 701 -52.47 8.82 -16.14
C ILE A 701 -52.68 7.79 -15.02
N GLY A 702 -53.67 8.02 -14.13
CA GLY A 702 -53.94 7.10 -13.02
C GLY A 702 -54.99 7.61 -12.05
N ARG A 703 -55.39 6.70 -11.08
CA ARG A 703 -56.39 7.00 -10.04
C ARG A 703 -55.99 6.47 -8.66
N ALA A 704 -54.74 6.03 -8.52
CA ALA A 704 -54.16 5.59 -7.24
C ALA A 704 -53.59 6.78 -6.49
N ASP A 705 -53.44 6.65 -5.14
CA ASP A 705 -52.84 7.69 -4.33
C ASP A 705 -51.41 8.04 -4.74
N ARG A 706 -50.74 7.10 -5.44
CA ARG A 706 -49.42 7.24 -5.99
C ARG A 706 -49.39 6.67 -7.42
N VAL A 707 -48.89 7.46 -8.37
CA VAL A 707 -48.80 7.06 -9.79
C VAL A 707 -47.38 7.30 -10.33
N ALA A 708 -46.84 6.26 -10.97
CA ALA A 708 -45.55 6.34 -11.61
C ALA A 708 -45.67 6.81 -13.07
N TRP A 709 -44.91 7.80 -13.45
CA TRP A 709 -44.86 8.30 -14.80
C TRP A 709 -43.44 8.22 -15.39
N LEU A 710 -43.35 7.77 -16.65
CA LEU A 710 -42.08 7.78 -17.38
C LEU A 710 -41.82 9.19 -17.92
N PRO A 711 -40.75 9.91 -17.44
CA PRO A 711 -40.55 11.30 -17.77
C PRO A 711 -40.18 11.49 -19.24
N TRP A 712 -40.69 12.58 -19.82
CA TRP A 712 -40.40 13.04 -21.14
C TRP A 712 -39.92 14.50 -21.08
N PRO A 713 -38.87 14.91 -21.85
CA PRO A 713 -38.40 16.30 -21.84
C PRO A 713 -39.48 17.31 -22.22
N GLY A 714 -39.60 18.37 -21.44
CA GLY A 714 -40.54 19.46 -21.68
C GLY A 714 -41.09 20.04 -20.39
N ARG A 715 -41.97 21.03 -20.56
CA ARG A 715 -42.79 21.58 -19.47
C ARG A 715 -44.11 20.82 -19.43
N HIS A 716 -44.50 20.40 -18.23
CA HIS A 716 -45.64 19.56 -17.97
C HIS A 716 -46.55 20.23 -16.95
N ARG A 717 -47.84 19.98 -17.08
CA ARG A 717 -48.86 20.39 -16.13
C ARG A 717 -49.55 19.16 -15.54
N LEU A 718 -49.38 18.99 -14.25
CA LEU A 718 -50.02 17.91 -13.49
C LEU A 718 -51.22 18.46 -12.74
N GLU A 719 -52.36 17.81 -12.87
CA GLU A 719 -53.56 18.17 -12.19
C GLU A 719 -54.18 17.00 -11.47
N LEU A 720 -54.76 17.29 -10.32
CA LEU A 720 -55.55 16.36 -9.55
C LEU A 720 -57.01 16.73 -9.72
N VAL A 721 -57.79 15.88 -10.38
CA VAL A 721 -59.18 16.15 -10.70
C VAL A 721 -60.13 15.34 -9.84
N ASP A 722 -61.21 15.93 -9.39
CA ASP A 722 -62.26 15.28 -8.57
C ASP A 722 -63.18 14.36 -9.41
N ALA A 723 -64.09 13.70 -8.78
CA ALA A 723 -65.07 12.80 -9.41
C ALA A 723 -66.00 13.49 -10.42
N ARG A 724 -66.08 14.82 -10.36
CA ARG A 724 -66.93 15.65 -11.27
C ARG A 724 -66.10 16.21 -12.42
N GLY A 725 -64.79 15.96 -12.47
CA GLY A 725 -63.90 16.46 -13.47
C GLY A 725 -63.33 17.86 -13.20
N ASN A 726 -63.61 18.46 -12.03
CA ASN A 726 -63.07 19.76 -11.66
C ASN A 726 -61.63 19.61 -11.18
N VAL A 727 -60.76 20.56 -11.53
CA VAL A 727 -59.39 20.63 -11.05
C VAL A 727 -59.40 21.03 -9.59
N ALA A 728 -58.99 20.12 -8.70
CA ALA A 728 -58.86 20.34 -7.26
C ALA A 728 -57.51 21.01 -6.94
N ASP A 729 -56.45 20.60 -7.62
CA ASP A 729 -55.12 21.16 -7.47
C ASP A 729 -54.33 20.99 -8.78
N ALA A 730 -53.38 21.90 -9.08
CA ALA A 730 -52.58 21.86 -10.28
C ALA A 730 -51.19 22.43 -10.03
N ILE A 731 -50.15 21.77 -10.58
CA ILE A 731 -48.75 22.21 -10.54
C ILE A 731 -48.14 22.15 -11.94
N GLY A 732 -47.17 23.04 -12.18
CA GLY A 732 -46.28 22.96 -13.32
C GLY A 732 -44.93 22.42 -12.95
N PHE A 733 -44.35 21.57 -13.78
CA PHE A 733 -42.97 21.11 -13.61
C PHE A 733 -42.27 20.99 -14.97
N GLU A 734 -40.94 20.95 -14.97
CA GLU A 734 -40.11 20.84 -16.14
C GLU A 734 -39.22 19.60 -16.10
N VAL A 735 -39.14 18.86 -17.21
CA VAL A 735 -38.21 17.75 -17.37
C VAL A 735 -37.15 18.18 -18.38
N ARG A 736 -35.88 18.17 -17.94
CA ARG A 736 -34.70 18.49 -18.75
C ARG A 736 -33.90 17.23 -19.04
N GLY A 737 -33.28 17.14 -20.23
CA GLY A 737 -32.45 16.06 -20.69
C GLY A 737 -32.77 15.66 -22.12
N ALA A 738 -31.89 14.91 -22.78
CA ALA A 738 -32.07 14.45 -24.15
C ALA A 738 -32.28 12.93 -24.17
N PHE A 739 -33.46 12.48 -24.59
CA PHE A 739 -33.63 11.14 -25.14
C PHE A 739 -33.76 11.22 -26.66
N ALA A 740 -33.11 10.29 -27.38
CA ALA A 740 -33.43 10.08 -28.76
C ALA A 740 -34.91 9.68 -28.87
N LYS A 741 -35.73 10.48 -29.58
CA LYS A 741 -37.14 10.15 -29.83
C LYS A 741 -37.17 8.78 -30.54
N PRO A 742 -37.87 7.75 -30.03
CA PRO A 742 -38.06 6.55 -30.81
C PRO A 742 -38.67 6.88 -32.14
N ALA A 743 -38.04 6.46 -33.24
CA ALA A 743 -38.60 6.65 -34.59
C ALA A 743 -40.00 6.09 -34.58
N ALA A 744 -40.97 6.92 -34.97
CA ALA A 744 -42.37 6.50 -35.16
C ALA A 744 -42.37 5.33 -36.16
N ARG A 745 -42.80 4.13 -35.72
CA ARG A 745 -43.11 3.06 -36.68
C ARG A 745 -44.19 3.61 -37.60
N LYS A 746 -43.84 3.82 -38.87
CA LYS A 746 -44.83 4.06 -39.93
C LYS A 746 -45.73 2.82 -40.02
N PRO A 747 -47.01 3.00 -40.22
CA PRO A 747 -48.00 1.94 -40.29
C PRO A 747 -47.72 0.94 -41.42
#